data_36db81fca1fc87713af69783f3e45a47
#
_entry.id   36db81fca1fc87713af69783f3e45a47
#
_cell.length_a   1.000
_cell.length_b   1.000
_cell.length_c   1.000
_cell.angle_alpha   90.00
_cell.angle_beta   90.00
_cell.angle_gamma   90.00
#
_symmetry.space_group_name_H-M   'P 1'
#
loop_
_entity.id
_entity.type
_entity.pdbx_description
1 polymer ?
#
loop_
_entity_poly.entity_id
_entity_poly.type
_entity_poly.pdbx_seq_one_letter_code
_entity_poly.pdbx_strand_id
1 'polypeptide(L)'
;MHKEYAQTADQVLSDLQSPPEGLSAAQAEGRLAEYGPNRLREAPKATLLQRFLQQLRDPMLLILMAAAAVSAVTNYLSHEPFTEVLIILAVVLLNAVLGVIQESKAEAAIEALQTMTAATSKVLRDGAVAELESSRLVPGDVVLLEAGDSVPADGRLLACASLQIEEAALTGESVPSAKSTDPLTGDVPLGDRRNMAYMGSTVSYGRGRMVVTATGMDTEMGKIAGVLARTEQEETPLQKKLTQLGKTLSWLVLGICVFIFVFDLLVAGDFSLSGILKTFMVAVSLAVAAIPEGLATVVTVVLSIGVTRMSRRNAVIRRLTAVETLGCTQVICSDKTGTLTQNKMTVVDHTGDAGQLAAAMALCSDAVQNPDGTVRGEPTEAALVSFAAQCGLPKPRLEQDSPRIAEAPFDSGRKMMSTLHSTPDGVVQYTKGAPDQVLARCTHYWEGGQALPMTEERRQAILADNHRMAAQALRVLAAASRPWPGGLPEDVSPRSLEQDLCFIGLAGMMDPVRPEVKDAIAQCRRAGIRPVMINGDHKDTAVAIARQLGILTDPSQALTGADLDALSDEELTQTVDHYSVYARVQPEHKVRIVTAWRRRGAVTAMTGDGVNDAPSIKSADIGVGMGITGTDVTKNVADMVLSDDNFATIVGAVAEGRRIYDNIRKAIAFLLASNMSEVLGVFTAALLGFTLLNPVHLLFINLITDCFPALALGLERPEPDIMDRPPRSAKDGVFSGGLGFDIAYQGVLITVITLISYLIGHCMEVGYFEMPRGVSPDGMTMAFLTMSMCEIFHSFNMRSQRRSVFTLRGHNRVLWAAMLGSLVLTTVVLEVPPIAAAFGFTPVGWAEYGIALALAVLVIPVVELVKFIQRRRAR
;
A
#
# COMPACT_ATOMS: atom_id res chain seq x y z
N MET A 1 -8.56 8.14 43.89
CA MET A 1 -8.14 8.55 42.54
C MET A 1 -8.54 9.98 42.37
N HIS A 2 -7.59 10.91 42.27
CA HIS A 2 -7.87 12.28 41.93
C HIS A 2 -8.40 12.32 40.51
N LYS A 3 -9.58 12.91 40.32
CA LYS A 3 -10.18 13.00 38.97
C LYS A 3 -9.57 14.24 38.31
N GLU A 4 -8.69 14.06 37.36
CA GLU A 4 -7.89 15.12 36.70
C GLU A 4 -8.78 16.20 36.07
N TYR A 5 -9.98 15.83 35.62
CA TYR A 5 -10.96 16.77 35.09
C TYR A 5 -11.57 17.68 36.15
N ALA A 6 -11.48 17.33 37.43
CA ALA A 6 -11.97 18.16 38.54
C ALA A 6 -10.94 19.14 39.12
N GLN A 7 -9.66 19.02 38.67
CA GLN A 7 -8.54 19.83 39.13
C GLN A 7 -8.26 20.96 38.14
N THR A 8 -7.60 22.03 38.65
CA THR A 8 -7.06 23.06 37.76
C THR A 8 -5.83 22.54 37.00
N ALA A 9 -5.49 23.17 35.88
CA ALA A 9 -4.32 22.81 35.08
C ALA A 9 -3.03 22.78 35.92
N ASP A 10 -2.82 23.76 36.78
CA ASP A 10 -1.65 23.85 37.65
C ASP A 10 -1.59 22.76 38.72
N GLN A 11 -2.73 22.36 39.26
CA GLN A 11 -2.79 21.25 40.19
C GLN A 11 -2.39 19.92 39.52
N VAL A 12 -2.86 19.66 38.27
CA VAL A 12 -2.49 18.46 37.54
C VAL A 12 -1.00 18.46 37.18
N LEU A 13 -0.44 19.60 36.76
CA LEU A 13 0.99 19.72 36.50
C LEU A 13 1.80 19.45 37.78
N SER A 14 1.37 19.99 38.93
CA SER A 14 2.02 19.74 40.22
C SER A 14 1.96 18.27 40.64
N ASP A 15 0.79 17.63 40.52
CA ASP A 15 0.61 16.21 40.86
C ASP A 15 1.46 15.30 39.97
N LEU A 16 1.60 15.63 38.68
CA LEU A 16 2.44 14.92 37.74
C LEU A 16 3.92 15.33 37.84
N GLN A 17 4.29 16.27 38.71
CA GLN A 17 5.64 16.83 38.81
C GLN A 17 6.19 17.23 37.43
N SER A 18 5.37 17.89 36.62
CA SER A 18 5.70 18.33 35.27
C SER A 18 5.83 19.87 35.24
N PRO A 19 6.98 20.43 34.86
CA PRO A 19 7.12 21.85 34.69
C PRO A 19 6.34 22.37 33.46
N PRO A 20 5.89 23.61 33.46
CA PRO A 20 5.14 24.19 32.34
C PRO A 20 5.94 24.22 31.01
N GLU A 21 7.29 24.24 31.10
CA GLU A 21 8.23 24.16 30.00
C GLU A 21 8.45 22.70 29.49
N GLY A 22 7.76 21.72 30.07
CA GLY A 22 7.87 20.29 29.73
C GLY A 22 8.94 19.53 30.52
N LEU A 23 8.92 18.23 30.45
CA LEU A 23 9.89 17.36 31.13
C LEU A 23 11.28 17.51 30.50
N SER A 24 12.32 17.30 31.30
CA SER A 24 13.65 17.10 30.72
C SER A 24 13.78 15.74 30.04
N ALA A 25 14.69 15.60 29.08
CA ALA A 25 14.94 14.33 28.39
C ALA A 25 15.25 13.19 29.38
N ALA A 26 16.04 13.46 30.44
CA ALA A 26 16.37 12.45 31.47
C ALA A 26 15.15 12.03 32.30
N GLN A 27 14.27 12.97 32.67
CA GLN A 27 13.02 12.64 33.37
C GLN A 27 12.07 11.82 32.52
N ALA A 28 11.95 12.17 31.22
CA ALA A 28 11.10 11.43 30.29
C ALA A 28 11.61 10.00 30.07
N GLU A 29 12.93 9.78 30.01
CA GLU A 29 13.51 8.46 29.85
C GLU A 29 13.33 7.61 31.13
N GLY A 30 13.49 8.20 32.30
CA GLY A 30 13.19 7.53 33.58
C GLY A 30 11.72 7.11 33.68
N ARG A 31 10.78 7.98 33.30
CA ARG A 31 9.35 7.64 33.26
C ARG A 31 9.00 6.61 32.19
N LEU A 32 9.67 6.64 31.05
CA LEU A 32 9.46 5.63 30.03
C LEU A 32 9.89 4.23 30.50
N ALA A 33 10.93 4.14 31.33
CA ALA A 33 11.32 2.89 31.96
C ALA A 33 10.32 2.42 33.03
N GLU A 34 9.67 3.36 33.73
CA GLU A 34 8.69 3.07 34.79
C GLU A 34 7.30 2.72 34.22
N TYR A 35 6.74 3.53 33.33
CA TYR A 35 5.38 3.40 32.80
C TYR A 35 5.33 2.52 31.53
N GLY A 36 6.46 2.31 30.87
CA GLY A 36 6.54 1.60 29.60
C GLY A 36 6.12 2.46 28.41
N PRO A 37 6.17 1.89 27.19
CA PRO A 37 5.82 2.61 25.96
C PRO A 37 4.31 2.89 25.86
N ASN A 38 3.94 4.05 25.32
CA ASN A 38 2.56 4.41 25.04
C ASN A 38 2.01 3.62 23.83
N ARG A 39 1.68 2.35 24.08
CA ARG A 39 1.12 1.43 23.08
C ARG A 39 0.00 0.60 23.70
N LEU A 40 -1.04 0.37 22.94
CA LEU A 40 -2.04 -0.64 23.31
C LEU A 40 -1.42 -2.03 23.23
N ARG A 41 -1.71 -2.90 24.19
CA ARG A 41 -1.21 -4.28 24.16
C ARG A 41 -1.85 -5.01 22.99
N GLU A 42 -1.02 -5.47 22.10
CA GLU A 42 -1.43 -6.44 21.08
C GLU A 42 -1.75 -7.79 21.76
N ALA A 43 -2.59 -8.59 21.10
CA ALA A 43 -2.84 -9.96 21.55
C ALA A 43 -1.49 -10.72 21.69
N PRO A 44 -1.31 -11.52 22.72
CA PRO A 44 -0.05 -12.25 22.92
C PRO A 44 0.23 -13.12 21.71
N LYS A 45 1.41 -12.93 21.10
CA LYS A 45 1.84 -13.71 19.94
C LYS A 45 1.91 -15.19 20.31
N ALA A 46 1.40 -16.04 19.42
CA ALA A 46 1.50 -17.46 19.59
C ALA A 46 2.98 -17.88 19.69
N THR A 47 3.32 -18.66 20.71
CA THR A 47 4.68 -19.21 20.85
C THR A 47 4.98 -20.18 19.72
N LEU A 48 6.26 -20.42 19.41
CA LEU A 48 6.65 -21.41 18.39
C LEU A 48 6.04 -22.78 18.65
N LEU A 49 5.94 -23.20 19.92
CA LEU A 49 5.31 -24.46 20.30
C LEU A 49 3.79 -24.45 20.04
N GLN A 50 3.11 -23.33 20.33
CA GLN A 50 1.68 -23.20 20.05
C GLN A 50 1.41 -23.25 18.54
N ARG A 51 2.22 -22.59 17.72
CA ARG A 51 2.13 -22.66 16.26
C ARG A 51 2.39 -24.06 15.75
N PHE A 52 3.39 -24.73 16.27
CA PHE A 52 3.68 -26.12 15.94
C PHE A 52 2.49 -27.04 16.25
N LEU A 53 1.89 -26.90 17.43
CA LEU A 53 0.69 -27.66 17.79
C LEU A 53 -0.54 -27.28 16.97
N GLN A 54 -0.64 -26.03 16.50
CA GLN A 54 -1.70 -25.61 15.57
C GLN A 54 -1.50 -26.25 14.18
N GLN A 55 -0.26 -26.31 13.68
CA GLN A 55 0.05 -27.02 12.44
C GLN A 55 -0.33 -28.50 12.52
N LEU A 56 -0.06 -29.18 13.63
CA LEU A 56 -0.47 -30.57 13.83
C LEU A 56 -2.00 -30.79 13.86
N ARG A 57 -2.80 -29.73 14.01
CA ARG A 57 -4.27 -29.79 13.92
C ARG A 57 -4.77 -29.60 12.48
N ASP A 58 -3.89 -29.39 11.54
CA ASP A 58 -4.26 -29.36 10.12
C ASP A 58 -4.95 -30.68 9.74
N PRO A 59 -6.12 -30.63 9.07
CA PRO A 59 -6.88 -31.82 8.71
C PRO A 59 -6.06 -32.87 7.98
N MET A 60 -5.10 -32.44 7.19
CA MET A 60 -4.23 -33.31 6.41
C MET A 60 -3.22 -34.05 7.28
N LEU A 61 -2.53 -33.33 8.17
CA LEU A 61 -1.61 -33.95 9.12
C LEU A 61 -2.36 -34.92 10.06
N LEU A 62 -3.62 -34.62 10.39
CA LEU A 62 -4.48 -35.54 11.13
C LEU A 62 -4.77 -36.83 10.35
N ILE A 63 -5.07 -36.73 9.04
CA ILE A 63 -5.28 -37.89 8.15
C ILE A 63 -4.00 -38.71 8.08
N LEU A 64 -2.84 -38.08 7.92
CA LEU A 64 -1.54 -38.76 7.89
C LEU A 64 -1.20 -39.42 9.21
N MET A 65 -1.49 -38.77 10.34
CA MET A 65 -1.30 -39.40 11.67
C MET A 65 -2.26 -40.58 11.86
N ALA A 66 -3.48 -40.50 11.36
CA ALA A 66 -4.41 -41.62 11.35
C ALA A 66 -3.90 -42.78 10.45
N ALA A 67 -3.39 -42.47 9.27
CA ALA A 67 -2.74 -43.42 8.39
C ALA A 67 -1.52 -44.08 9.04
N ALA A 68 -0.65 -43.29 9.70
CA ALA A 68 0.49 -43.83 10.45
C ALA A 68 0.05 -44.76 11.59
N ALA A 69 -1.03 -44.42 12.29
CA ALA A 69 -1.59 -45.28 13.33
C ALA A 69 -2.15 -46.60 12.78
N VAL A 70 -2.86 -46.52 11.63
CA VAL A 70 -3.37 -47.72 10.94
C VAL A 70 -2.22 -48.58 10.42
N SER A 71 -1.20 -47.98 9.75
CA SER A 71 0.00 -48.70 9.29
C SER A 71 0.76 -49.33 10.48
N ALA A 72 0.87 -48.63 11.63
CA ALA A 72 1.50 -49.21 12.83
C ALA A 72 0.77 -50.43 13.36
N VAL A 73 -0.57 -50.40 13.35
CA VAL A 73 -1.38 -51.59 13.76
C VAL A 73 -1.21 -52.73 12.79
N THR A 74 -1.21 -52.45 11.47
CA THR A 74 -1.02 -53.44 10.42
C THR A 74 0.36 -54.08 10.50
N ASN A 75 1.42 -53.28 10.61
CA ASN A 75 2.79 -53.79 10.75
C ASN A 75 3.01 -54.60 12.01
N TYR A 76 2.37 -54.21 13.12
CA TYR A 76 2.40 -54.98 14.37
C TYR A 76 1.74 -56.38 14.18
N LEU A 77 0.58 -56.43 13.54
CA LEU A 77 -0.17 -57.68 13.27
C LEU A 77 0.54 -58.56 12.25
N SER A 78 1.19 -58.00 11.26
CA SER A 78 1.91 -58.70 10.17
C SER A 78 3.37 -59.04 10.53
N HIS A 79 3.87 -58.59 11.67
CA HIS A 79 5.26 -58.67 12.08
C HIS A 79 6.24 -58.01 11.10
N GLU A 80 5.79 -56.91 10.41
CA GLU A 80 6.61 -56.15 9.48
C GLU A 80 7.34 -55.00 10.22
N PRO A 81 8.45 -54.46 9.67
CA PRO A 81 9.19 -53.38 10.29
C PRO A 81 8.35 -52.08 10.24
N PHE A 82 8.51 -51.26 11.32
CA PHE A 82 7.83 -49.94 11.44
C PHE A 82 8.46 -48.80 10.57
N THR A 83 9.22 -49.14 9.55
CA THR A 83 9.97 -48.17 8.73
C THR A 83 9.01 -47.17 8.05
N GLU A 84 7.90 -47.62 7.49
CA GLU A 84 6.89 -46.80 6.84
C GLU A 84 6.24 -45.81 7.80
N VAL A 85 5.88 -46.27 9.00
CA VAL A 85 5.33 -45.43 10.07
C VAL A 85 6.29 -44.34 10.50
N LEU A 86 7.58 -44.67 10.64
CA LEU A 86 8.61 -43.70 11.02
C LEU A 86 8.80 -42.63 9.93
N ILE A 87 8.68 -43.01 8.67
CA ILE A 87 8.80 -42.08 7.54
C ILE A 87 7.59 -41.13 7.53
N ILE A 88 6.38 -41.66 7.66
CA ILE A 88 5.17 -40.83 7.70
C ILE A 88 5.29 -39.81 8.86
N LEU A 89 5.70 -40.26 10.03
CA LEU A 89 5.90 -39.38 11.19
C LEU A 89 7.02 -38.35 10.98
N ALA A 90 8.13 -38.73 10.34
CA ALA A 90 9.22 -37.81 10.01
C ALA A 90 8.76 -36.73 9.01
N VAL A 91 7.96 -37.09 8.03
CA VAL A 91 7.40 -36.15 7.05
C VAL A 91 6.35 -35.24 7.70
N VAL A 92 5.48 -35.76 8.56
CA VAL A 92 4.54 -34.97 9.36
C VAL A 92 5.28 -33.92 10.19
N LEU A 93 6.39 -34.34 10.85
CA LEU A 93 7.23 -33.43 11.63
C LEU A 93 7.88 -32.36 10.75
N LEU A 94 8.43 -32.76 9.60
CA LEU A 94 9.07 -31.84 8.65
C LEU A 94 8.07 -30.82 8.13
N ASN A 95 6.87 -31.26 7.75
CA ASN A 95 5.80 -30.36 7.26
C ASN A 95 5.38 -29.38 8.34
N ALA A 96 5.14 -29.83 9.57
CA ALA A 96 4.80 -28.95 10.68
C ALA A 96 5.90 -27.91 10.97
N VAL A 97 7.16 -28.29 10.91
CA VAL A 97 8.29 -27.38 11.12
C VAL A 97 8.38 -26.35 9.96
N LEU A 98 8.25 -26.79 8.72
CA LEU A 98 8.25 -25.88 7.56
C LEU A 98 7.06 -24.91 7.60
N GLY A 99 5.86 -25.38 7.97
CA GLY A 99 4.69 -24.55 8.18
C GLY A 99 4.94 -23.43 9.20
N VAL A 100 5.52 -23.78 10.36
CA VAL A 100 5.88 -22.78 11.39
C VAL A 100 6.91 -21.78 10.88
N ILE A 101 7.92 -22.20 10.11
CA ILE A 101 8.93 -21.30 9.54
C ILE A 101 8.29 -20.33 8.54
N GLN A 102 7.42 -20.83 7.66
CA GLN A 102 6.74 -20.03 6.65
C GLN A 102 5.79 -19.00 7.28
N GLU A 103 4.98 -19.44 8.25
CA GLU A 103 4.06 -18.57 9.00
C GLU A 103 4.81 -17.49 9.78
N SER A 104 5.90 -17.85 10.47
CA SER A 104 6.73 -16.89 11.21
C SER A 104 7.37 -15.84 10.29
N LYS A 105 7.81 -16.22 9.08
CA LYS A 105 8.34 -15.27 8.10
C LYS A 105 7.27 -14.33 7.55
N ALA A 106 6.07 -14.83 7.31
CA ALA A 106 4.95 -14.02 6.84
C ALA A 106 4.55 -12.98 7.89
N GLU A 107 4.45 -13.38 9.15
CA GLU A 107 4.11 -12.50 10.27
C GLU A 107 5.19 -11.44 10.54
N ALA A 108 6.46 -11.83 10.54
CA ALA A 108 7.58 -10.89 10.71
C ALA A 108 7.62 -9.81 9.61
N ALA A 109 7.22 -10.15 8.38
CA ALA A 109 7.14 -9.18 7.30
C ALA A 109 5.96 -8.21 7.48
N ILE A 110 4.82 -8.68 8.03
CA ILE A 110 3.67 -7.83 8.37
C ILE A 110 4.04 -6.87 9.52
N GLU A 111 4.71 -7.36 10.55
CA GLU A 111 5.15 -6.56 11.69
C GLU A 111 6.13 -5.44 11.29
N ALA A 112 7.08 -5.74 10.40
CA ALA A 112 8.01 -4.75 9.88
C ALA A 112 7.31 -3.58 9.17
N LEU A 113 6.10 -3.81 8.62
CA LEU A 113 5.30 -2.74 7.99
C LEU A 113 4.61 -1.85 9.01
N GLN A 114 4.11 -2.40 10.10
CA GLN A 114 3.45 -1.63 11.17
C GLN A 114 4.42 -0.64 11.82
N THR A 115 5.70 -1.01 11.96
CA THR A 115 6.73 -0.13 12.52
C THR A 115 7.10 1.04 11.60
N MET A 116 6.89 0.93 10.28
CA MET A 116 7.19 2.01 9.32
C MET A 116 6.15 3.15 9.32
N THR A 117 5.01 2.97 9.97
CA THR A 117 3.91 3.95 10.07
C THR A 117 3.70 4.47 11.47
N ALA A 118 4.75 4.47 12.30
CA ALA A 118 4.67 4.97 13.67
C ALA A 118 4.19 6.42 13.69
N ALA A 119 3.13 6.72 14.45
CA ALA A 119 2.62 8.06 14.64
C ALA A 119 3.65 8.91 15.40
N THR A 120 3.79 10.18 15.03
CA THR A 120 4.63 11.16 15.72
C THR A 120 3.78 12.18 16.46
N SER A 121 4.34 12.81 17.48
CA SER A 121 3.67 13.84 18.28
C SER A 121 4.63 15.00 18.55
N LYS A 122 4.09 16.23 18.52
CA LYS A 122 4.82 17.44 18.89
C LYS A 122 4.76 17.62 20.42
N VAL A 123 5.90 17.58 21.07
CA VAL A 123 6.02 17.60 22.52
C VAL A 123 6.95 18.72 22.95
N LEU A 124 6.60 19.40 24.03
CA LEU A 124 7.45 20.40 24.67
C LEU A 124 8.33 19.69 25.70
N ARG A 125 9.64 19.61 25.45
CA ARG A 125 10.66 19.09 26.37
C ARG A 125 11.84 20.05 26.43
N ASP A 126 12.43 20.17 27.59
CA ASP A 126 13.56 21.10 27.83
C ASP A 126 13.30 22.53 27.32
N GLY A 127 12.04 23.00 27.36
CA GLY A 127 11.63 24.33 26.88
C GLY A 127 11.56 24.46 25.34
N ALA A 128 11.83 23.39 24.58
CA ALA A 128 11.79 23.39 23.11
C ALA A 128 10.75 22.38 22.58
N VAL A 129 10.14 22.74 21.45
CA VAL A 129 9.21 21.79 20.75
C VAL A 129 10.04 20.77 19.99
N ALA A 130 9.84 19.50 20.31
CA ALA A 130 10.45 18.36 19.64
C ALA A 130 9.36 17.45 19.05
N GLU A 131 9.60 16.87 17.88
CA GLU A 131 8.77 15.84 17.30
C GLU A 131 9.38 14.47 17.66
N LEU A 132 8.56 13.60 18.25
CA LEU A 132 8.98 12.26 18.64
C LEU A 132 7.88 11.23 18.36
N GLU A 133 8.26 9.96 18.29
CA GLU A 133 7.28 8.88 18.17
C GLU A 133 6.30 8.90 19.34
N SER A 134 5.00 8.85 19.04
CA SER A 134 3.92 8.85 20.04
C SER A 134 4.07 7.72 21.06
N SER A 135 4.72 6.63 20.69
CA SER A 135 5.04 5.50 21.57
C SER A 135 6.00 5.85 22.72
N ARG A 136 6.74 6.97 22.62
CA ARG A 136 7.69 7.44 23.62
C ARG A 136 7.12 8.50 24.56
N LEU A 137 5.83 8.77 24.45
CA LEU A 137 5.12 9.65 25.37
C LEU A 137 4.99 9.01 26.75
N VAL A 138 5.12 9.84 27.77
CA VAL A 138 4.98 9.42 29.16
C VAL A 138 4.05 10.36 29.93
N PRO A 139 3.42 9.91 31.03
CA PRO A 139 2.66 10.78 31.90
C PRO A 139 3.49 11.99 32.35
N GLY A 140 2.95 13.21 32.21
CA GLY A 140 3.62 14.48 32.44
C GLY A 140 4.24 15.16 31.21
N ASP A 141 4.30 14.49 30.04
CA ASP A 141 4.67 15.20 28.80
C ASP A 141 3.65 16.26 28.42
N VAL A 142 4.12 17.39 27.91
CA VAL A 142 3.24 18.45 27.39
C VAL A 142 3.17 18.34 25.87
N VAL A 143 2.00 17.91 25.37
CA VAL A 143 1.74 17.71 23.95
C VAL A 143 1.05 18.93 23.35
N LEU A 144 1.48 19.32 22.15
CA LEU A 144 0.85 20.35 21.33
C LEU A 144 -0.14 19.68 20.38
N LEU A 145 -1.36 20.23 20.31
CA LEU A 145 -2.44 19.73 19.46
C LEU A 145 -2.84 20.82 18.47
N GLU A 146 -2.94 20.45 17.20
CA GLU A 146 -3.39 21.29 16.09
C GLU A 146 -4.49 20.56 15.29
N ALA A 147 -5.29 21.31 14.54
CA ALA A 147 -6.33 20.72 13.70
C ALA A 147 -5.72 19.70 12.73
N GLY A 148 -6.25 18.48 12.74
CA GLY A 148 -5.75 17.36 11.96
C GLY A 148 -4.86 16.38 12.71
N ASP A 149 -4.45 16.69 13.93
CA ASP A 149 -3.69 15.77 14.77
C ASP A 149 -4.60 14.72 15.41
N SER A 150 -4.06 13.54 15.60
CA SER A 150 -4.65 12.51 16.45
C SER A 150 -4.16 12.73 17.89
N VAL A 151 -5.06 12.64 18.86
CA VAL A 151 -4.70 12.71 20.28
C VAL A 151 -3.94 11.45 20.67
N PRO A 152 -2.64 11.56 21.04
CA PRO A 152 -1.78 10.38 21.15
C PRO A 152 -1.89 9.62 22.48
N ALA A 153 -2.46 10.25 23.50
CA ALA A 153 -2.60 9.74 24.86
C ALA A 153 -3.74 10.47 25.57
N ASP A 154 -4.19 9.98 26.71
CA ASP A 154 -5.15 10.74 27.51
C ASP A 154 -4.44 11.91 28.21
N GLY A 155 -5.06 13.08 28.20
CA GLY A 155 -4.45 14.26 28.78
C GLY A 155 -5.44 15.33 29.25
N ARG A 156 -4.97 16.15 30.18
CA ARG A 156 -5.64 17.34 30.68
C ARG A 156 -5.24 18.58 29.87
N LEU A 157 -6.21 19.32 29.36
CA LEU A 157 -5.95 20.52 28.59
C LEU A 157 -5.42 21.64 29.49
N LEU A 158 -4.28 22.20 29.12
CA LEU A 158 -3.60 23.35 29.78
C LEU A 158 -3.99 24.66 29.14
N ALA A 159 -4.15 24.67 27.82
CA ALA A 159 -4.58 25.82 27.04
C ALA A 159 -5.32 25.36 25.80
N CYS A 160 -6.31 26.12 25.38
CA CYS A 160 -7.05 25.88 24.15
C CYS A 160 -7.46 27.18 23.47
N ALA A 161 -7.42 27.23 22.13
CA ALA A 161 -7.88 28.31 21.30
C ALA A 161 -8.86 27.73 20.26
N SER A 162 -10.15 27.87 20.51
CA SER A 162 -11.25 27.34 19.70
C SER A 162 -11.12 25.84 19.40
N LEU A 163 -10.55 25.09 20.35
CA LEU A 163 -10.25 23.66 20.15
C LEU A 163 -11.54 22.84 20.12
N GLN A 164 -11.69 22.01 19.08
CA GLN A 164 -12.76 21.02 18.94
C GLN A 164 -12.15 19.66 18.66
N ILE A 165 -12.61 18.64 19.37
CA ILE A 165 -12.13 17.27 19.26
C ILE A 165 -13.30 16.33 18.94
N GLU A 166 -13.16 15.52 17.91
CA GLU A 166 -14.08 14.44 17.57
C GLU A 166 -13.72 13.20 18.41
N GLU A 167 -14.64 12.81 19.28
CA GLU A 167 -14.48 11.71 20.25
C GLU A 167 -15.42 10.54 19.97
N ALA A 168 -15.92 10.43 18.75
CA ALA A 168 -16.92 9.43 18.34
C ALA A 168 -16.54 7.98 18.69
N ALA A 169 -15.27 7.65 18.65
CA ALA A 169 -14.76 6.32 18.98
C ALA A 169 -14.98 5.93 20.46
N LEU A 170 -15.08 6.91 21.34
CA LEU A 170 -15.26 6.72 22.78
C LEU A 170 -16.68 7.03 23.27
N THR A 171 -17.31 8.04 22.66
CA THR A 171 -18.61 8.56 23.11
C THR A 171 -19.78 8.08 22.25
N GLY A 172 -19.49 7.64 21.02
CA GLY A 172 -20.51 7.33 20.00
C GLY A 172 -21.14 8.56 19.33
N GLU A 173 -20.77 9.77 19.73
CA GLU A 173 -21.28 11.02 19.17
C GLU A 173 -20.37 11.54 18.06
N SER A 174 -20.94 11.74 16.85
CA SER A 174 -20.18 12.19 15.66
C SER A 174 -19.95 13.71 15.62
N VAL A 175 -20.54 14.47 16.55
CA VAL A 175 -20.37 15.94 16.60
C VAL A 175 -19.13 16.27 17.40
N PRO A 176 -18.19 17.09 16.87
CA PRO A 176 -17.00 17.48 17.60
C PRO A 176 -17.34 18.23 18.90
N SER A 177 -16.69 17.83 19.99
CA SER A 177 -16.84 18.44 21.32
C SER A 177 -15.97 19.70 21.42
N ALA A 178 -16.59 20.85 21.74
CA ALA A 178 -15.87 22.08 22.04
C ALA A 178 -15.16 21.95 23.38
N LYS A 179 -13.86 22.22 23.43
CA LYS A 179 -13.03 22.03 24.60
C LYS A 179 -12.79 23.34 25.40
N SER A 180 -12.63 23.20 26.70
CA SER A 180 -12.28 24.29 27.62
C SER A 180 -11.17 23.87 28.60
N THR A 181 -10.64 24.79 29.37
CA THR A 181 -9.62 24.50 30.41
C THR A 181 -10.19 24.54 31.83
N ASP A 182 -11.47 24.87 31.98
CA ASP A 182 -12.09 25.04 33.30
C ASP A 182 -12.24 23.72 34.05
N PRO A 183 -11.98 23.65 35.37
CA PRO A 183 -12.22 22.44 36.14
C PRO A 183 -13.72 22.13 36.25
N LEU A 184 -14.03 20.82 36.13
CA LEU A 184 -15.41 20.35 36.19
C LEU A 184 -15.78 19.86 37.58
N THR A 185 -17.00 20.15 38.05
CA THR A 185 -17.48 19.76 39.38
C THR A 185 -18.43 18.54 39.29
N GLY A 186 -18.29 17.61 40.24
CA GLY A 186 -19.15 16.44 40.32
C GLY A 186 -18.64 15.22 39.55
N ASP A 187 -19.50 14.24 39.37
CA ASP A 187 -19.20 13.04 38.57
C ASP A 187 -19.67 13.25 37.13
N VAL A 188 -18.73 13.56 36.24
CA VAL A 188 -19.00 13.95 34.86
C VAL A 188 -18.77 12.75 33.94
N PRO A 189 -19.76 12.35 33.11
CA PRO A 189 -19.59 11.31 32.09
C PRO A 189 -18.44 11.64 31.13
N LEU A 190 -17.84 10.63 30.50
CA LEU A 190 -16.67 10.76 29.64
C LEU A 190 -16.85 11.81 28.52
N GLY A 191 -17.97 11.75 27.79
CA GLY A 191 -18.28 12.66 26.69
C GLY A 191 -18.47 14.12 27.08
N ASP A 192 -18.77 14.41 28.36
CA ASP A 192 -18.98 15.74 28.87
C ASP A 192 -17.71 16.37 29.50
N ARG A 193 -16.59 15.61 29.55
CA ARG A 193 -15.33 16.11 30.13
C ARG A 193 -14.58 17.00 29.13
N ARG A 194 -15.10 18.21 28.97
CA ARG A 194 -14.62 19.20 27.98
C ARG A 194 -13.19 19.68 28.21
N ASN A 195 -12.60 19.43 29.38
CA ASN A 195 -11.24 19.82 29.71
C ASN A 195 -10.22 18.67 29.59
N MET A 196 -10.66 17.54 29.07
CA MET A 196 -9.81 16.36 28.78
C MET A 196 -9.75 16.12 27.29
N ALA A 197 -8.68 15.48 26.84
CA ALA A 197 -8.52 14.93 25.48
C ALA A 197 -8.13 13.45 25.61
N TYR A 198 -8.68 12.59 24.77
CA TYR A 198 -8.56 11.15 24.90
C TYR A 198 -7.83 10.50 23.70
N MET A 199 -7.02 9.51 24.00
CA MET A 199 -6.28 8.73 22.98
C MET A 199 -7.19 8.23 21.86
N GLY A 200 -6.76 8.40 20.61
CA GLY A 200 -7.48 7.94 19.44
C GLY A 200 -8.59 8.88 18.94
N SER A 201 -8.81 9.99 19.64
CA SER A 201 -9.69 11.08 19.18
C SER A 201 -8.96 11.99 18.19
N THR A 202 -9.71 12.79 17.43
CA THR A 202 -9.18 13.63 16.37
C THR A 202 -9.44 15.11 16.64
N VAL A 203 -8.43 15.96 16.49
CA VAL A 203 -8.59 17.41 16.55
C VAL A 203 -9.20 17.90 15.23
N SER A 204 -10.47 18.30 15.26
CA SER A 204 -11.19 18.75 14.06
C SER A 204 -10.98 20.24 13.77
N TYR A 205 -10.78 21.07 14.81
CA TYR A 205 -10.58 22.52 14.68
C TYR A 205 -9.79 23.12 15.84
N GLY A 206 -9.09 24.22 15.59
CA GLY A 206 -8.37 24.98 16.61
C GLY A 206 -7.03 24.38 17.01
N ARG A 207 -6.52 24.81 18.16
CA ARG A 207 -5.25 24.35 18.73
C ARG A 207 -5.29 24.32 20.26
N GLY A 208 -4.47 23.45 20.85
CA GLY A 208 -4.38 23.34 22.29
C GLY A 208 -3.05 22.80 22.80
N ARG A 209 -2.86 22.85 24.10
CA ARG A 209 -1.79 22.14 24.80
C ARG A 209 -2.40 21.27 25.87
N MET A 210 -1.94 20.05 26.00
CA MET A 210 -2.36 19.13 27.06
C MET A 210 -1.15 18.56 27.78
N VAL A 211 -1.32 18.24 29.07
CA VAL A 211 -0.37 17.37 29.80
C VAL A 211 -0.91 15.95 29.76
N VAL A 212 -0.05 14.99 29.39
CA VAL A 212 -0.40 13.56 29.35
C VAL A 212 -0.64 13.07 30.77
N THR A 213 -1.81 12.47 31.01
CA THR A 213 -2.22 11.92 32.32
C THR A 213 -2.18 10.38 32.34
N ALA A 214 -2.45 9.74 31.21
CA ALA A 214 -2.39 8.28 31.07
C ALA A 214 -1.90 7.87 29.68
N THR A 215 -1.18 6.73 29.62
CA THR A 215 -0.59 6.18 28.42
C THR A 215 -0.96 4.72 28.21
N GLY A 216 -0.95 4.24 26.97
CA GLY A 216 -1.12 2.82 26.61
C GLY A 216 -2.41 2.22 27.18
N MET A 217 -2.31 1.12 27.91
CA MET A 217 -3.44 0.39 28.47
C MET A 217 -4.19 1.12 29.59
N ASP A 218 -3.59 2.14 30.19
CA ASP A 218 -4.21 2.95 31.26
C ASP A 218 -5.10 4.06 30.69
N THR A 219 -5.07 4.33 29.39
CA THR A 219 -5.99 5.25 28.70
C THR A 219 -7.40 4.70 28.66
N GLU A 220 -8.39 5.56 28.44
CA GLU A 220 -9.79 5.12 28.26
C GLU A 220 -9.93 4.18 27.05
N MET A 221 -9.24 4.47 25.95
CA MET A 221 -9.15 3.57 24.78
C MET A 221 -8.46 2.25 25.14
N GLY A 222 -7.42 2.29 25.97
CA GLY A 222 -6.71 1.08 26.45
C GLY A 222 -7.60 0.15 27.27
N LYS A 223 -8.45 0.70 28.12
CA LYS A 223 -9.44 -0.08 28.91
C LYS A 223 -10.44 -0.79 28.00
N ILE A 224 -10.91 -0.13 26.93
CA ILE A 224 -11.82 -0.70 25.92
C ILE A 224 -11.08 -1.77 25.09
N ALA A 225 -9.86 -1.49 24.65
CA ALA A 225 -9.06 -2.42 23.85
C ALA A 225 -8.75 -3.72 24.61
N GLY A 226 -8.58 -3.65 25.94
CA GLY A 226 -8.41 -4.85 26.79
C GLY A 226 -9.60 -5.81 26.75
N VAL A 227 -10.81 -5.31 26.47
CA VAL A 227 -12.03 -6.12 26.33
C VAL A 227 -12.18 -6.65 24.89
N LEU A 228 -11.69 -5.90 23.89
CA LEU A 228 -11.84 -6.18 22.45
C LEU A 228 -10.64 -6.93 21.82
N ALA A 229 -9.61 -7.27 22.57
CA ALA A 229 -8.35 -7.90 22.09
C ALA A 229 -8.50 -9.27 21.39
N ARG A 230 -9.71 -9.65 20.95
CA ARG A 230 -10.01 -10.89 20.21
C ARG A 230 -10.49 -10.64 18.78
N THR A 231 -10.27 -9.46 18.24
CA THR A 231 -10.69 -9.17 16.85
C THR A 231 -9.72 -9.89 15.90
N GLU A 232 -10.22 -10.90 15.19
CA GLU A 232 -9.50 -11.63 14.16
C GLU A 232 -9.06 -10.68 13.05
N GLN A 233 -7.86 -10.92 12.50
CA GLN A 233 -7.39 -10.17 11.32
C GLN A 233 -8.35 -10.41 10.14
N GLU A 234 -8.77 -9.35 9.47
CA GLU A 234 -9.65 -9.45 8.30
C GLU A 234 -8.92 -10.17 7.15
N GLU A 235 -9.47 -11.32 6.73
CA GLU A 235 -9.01 -12.03 5.54
C GLU A 235 -9.27 -11.21 4.28
N THR A 236 -8.31 -11.22 3.34
CA THR A 236 -8.49 -10.59 2.03
C THR A 236 -9.59 -11.30 1.22
N PRO A 237 -10.24 -10.60 0.26
CA PRO A 237 -11.23 -11.23 -0.62
C PRO A 237 -10.69 -12.48 -1.35
N LEU A 238 -9.42 -12.44 -1.73
CA LEU A 238 -8.74 -13.59 -2.35
C LEU A 238 -8.58 -14.75 -1.36
N GLN A 239 -8.15 -14.49 -0.13
CA GLN A 239 -8.05 -15.52 0.90
C GLN A 239 -9.40 -16.17 1.17
N LYS A 240 -10.49 -15.39 1.31
CA LYS A 240 -11.85 -15.92 1.47
C LYS A 240 -12.28 -16.81 0.29
N LYS A 241 -12.00 -16.38 -0.95
CA LYS A 241 -12.26 -17.19 -2.16
C LYS A 241 -11.45 -18.47 -2.17
N LEU A 242 -10.19 -18.45 -1.75
CA LEU A 242 -9.33 -19.63 -1.67
C LEU A 242 -9.75 -20.59 -0.56
N THR A 243 -10.14 -20.07 0.61
CA THR A 243 -10.71 -20.89 1.70
C THR A 243 -11.99 -21.59 1.23
N GLN A 244 -12.87 -20.90 0.50
CA GLN A 244 -14.07 -21.49 -0.09
C GLN A 244 -13.75 -22.54 -1.13
N LEU A 245 -12.76 -22.29 -2.00
CA LEU A 245 -12.26 -23.25 -2.98
C LEU A 245 -11.71 -24.49 -2.29
N GLY A 246 -10.85 -24.32 -1.27
CA GLY A 246 -10.32 -25.43 -0.48
C GLY A 246 -11.42 -26.30 0.12
N LYS A 247 -12.46 -25.70 0.71
CA LYS A 247 -13.62 -26.44 1.22
C LYS A 247 -14.34 -27.24 0.11
N THR A 248 -14.55 -26.64 -1.05
CA THR A 248 -15.21 -27.31 -2.18
C THR A 248 -14.39 -28.48 -2.70
N LEU A 249 -13.08 -28.28 -2.86
CA LEU A 249 -12.15 -29.35 -3.24
C LEU A 249 -12.13 -30.48 -2.21
N SER A 250 -12.08 -30.16 -0.91
CA SER A 250 -12.09 -31.16 0.15
C SER A 250 -13.33 -32.04 0.12
N TRP A 251 -14.52 -31.49 -0.12
CA TRP A 251 -15.74 -32.27 -0.27
C TRP A 251 -15.75 -33.14 -1.53
N LEU A 252 -15.26 -32.61 -2.66
CA LEU A 252 -15.12 -33.39 -3.90
C LEU A 252 -14.19 -34.59 -3.68
N VAL A 253 -13.02 -34.32 -3.09
CA VAL A 253 -12.00 -35.33 -2.78
C VAL A 253 -12.55 -36.40 -1.84
N LEU A 254 -13.22 -36.00 -0.77
CA LEU A 254 -13.85 -36.97 0.14
C LEU A 254 -14.82 -37.90 -0.59
N GLY A 255 -15.62 -37.33 -1.50
CA GLY A 255 -16.52 -38.14 -2.35
C GLY A 255 -15.77 -39.15 -3.23
N ILE A 256 -14.66 -38.71 -3.87
CA ILE A 256 -13.80 -39.58 -4.70
C ILE A 256 -13.12 -40.67 -3.83
N CYS A 257 -12.59 -40.30 -2.64
CA CYS A 257 -11.97 -41.26 -1.72
C CYS A 257 -12.97 -42.36 -1.28
N VAL A 258 -14.18 -41.97 -0.91
CA VAL A 258 -15.24 -42.94 -0.54
C VAL A 258 -15.60 -43.81 -1.72
N PHE A 259 -15.73 -43.24 -2.91
CA PHE A 259 -16.02 -44.01 -4.13
C PHE A 259 -14.91 -45.05 -4.42
N ILE A 260 -13.65 -44.65 -4.41
CA ILE A 260 -12.50 -45.56 -4.64
C ILE A 260 -12.44 -46.62 -3.55
N PHE A 261 -12.59 -46.24 -2.29
CA PHE A 261 -12.58 -47.19 -1.18
C PHE A 261 -13.64 -48.28 -1.36
N VAL A 262 -14.88 -47.91 -1.70
CA VAL A 262 -15.97 -48.87 -1.95
C VAL A 262 -15.72 -49.66 -3.23
N PHE A 263 -15.28 -49.01 -4.31
CA PHE A 263 -14.99 -49.65 -5.59
C PHE A 263 -13.91 -50.73 -5.47
N ASP A 264 -12.75 -50.38 -4.91
CA ASP A 264 -11.63 -51.31 -4.75
C ASP A 264 -11.99 -52.46 -3.81
N LEU A 265 -12.74 -52.18 -2.73
CA LEU A 265 -13.20 -53.25 -1.82
C LEU A 265 -14.13 -54.23 -2.50
N LEU A 266 -15.02 -53.74 -3.38
CA LEU A 266 -15.94 -54.58 -4.17
C LEU A 266 -15.22 -55.35 -5.25
N VAL A 267 -14.24 -54.75 -5.98
CA VAL A 267 -13.47 -55.36 -7.05
C VAL A 267 -12.51 -56.41 -6.52
N ALA A 268 -11.81 -56.10 -5.42
CA ALA A 268 -10.89 -57.03 -4.78
C ALA A 268 -11.61 -58.23 -4.15
N GLY A 269 -12.83 -58.01 -3.68
CA GLY A 269 -13.62 -59.08 -2.99
C GLY A 269 -12.99 -59.57 -1.67
N ASP A 270 -11.96 -58.91 -1.23
CA ASP A 270 -11.24 -59.27 0.04
C ASP A 270 -11.73 -58.41 1.19
N PHE A 271 -12.70 -58.86 1.92
CA PHE A 271 -13.24 -58.25 3.12
C PHE A 271 -12.45 -58.62 4.37
N SER A 272 -11.26 -59.20 4.28
CA SER A 272 -10.36 -59.39 5.40
C SER A 272 -9.90 -58.04 5.96
N LEU A 273 -9.50 -58.03 7.21
CA LEU A 273 -8.96 -56.83 7.84
C LEU A 273 -7.76 -56.26 7.04
N SER A 274 -6.90 -57.12 6.52
CA SER A 274 -5.76 -56.72 5.70
C SER A 274 -6.18 -56.14 4.32
N GLY A 275 -7.23 -56.69 3.68
CA GLY A 275 -7.80 -56.14 2.43
C GLY A 275 -8.42 -54.78 2.65
N ILE A 276 -9.24 -54.64 3.70
CA ILE A 276 -9.86 -53.33 4.08
C ILE A 276 -8.78 -52.29 4.35
N LEU A 277 -7.72 -52.63 5.09
CA LEU A 277 -6.62 -51.71 5.40
C LEU A 277 -5.81 -51.29 4.17
N LYS A 278 -5.53 -52.21 3.24
CA LYS A 278 -4.87 -51.88 1.97
C LYS A 278 -5.70 -50.91 1.12
N THR A 279 -6.98 -51.17 0.97
CA THR A 279 -7.91 -50.29 0.24
C THR A 279 -8.05 -48.92 0.91
N PHE A 280 -8.06 -48.91 2.24
CA PHE A 280 -8.03 -47.64 3.00
C PHE A 280 -6.78 -46.82 2.71
N MET A 281 -5.59 -47.44 2.62
CA MET A 281 -4.35 -46.73 2.29
C MET A 281 -4.37 -46.12 0.88
N VAL A 282 -5.00 -46.76 -0.10
CA VAL A 282 -5.21 -46.17 -1.44
C VAL A 282 -6.09 -44.91 -1.35
N ALA A 283 -7.20 -44.99 -0.61
CA ALA A 283 -8.06 -43.84 -0.36
C ALA A 283 -7.34 -42.70 0.36
N VAL A 284 -6.47 -43.01 1.31
CA VAL A 284 -5.61 -42.04 1.99
C VAL A 284 -4.61 -41.42 1.02
N SER A 285 -3.97 -42.21 0.15
CA SER A 285 -3.07 -41.71 -0.91
C SER A 285 -3.79 -40.66 -1.76
N LEU A 286 -5.01 -40.94 -2.17
CA LEU A 286 -5.83 -40.04 -2.97
C LEU A 286 -6.21 -38.77 -2.19
N ALA A 287 -6.52 -38.90 -0.90
CA ALA A 287 -6.80 -37.75 -0.05
C ALA A 287 -5.59 -36.83 0.09
N VAL A 288 -4.39 -37.40 0.24
CA VAL A 288 -3.13 -36.65 0.32
C VAL A 288 -2.83 -35.92 -1.00
N ALA A 289 -2.96 -36.62 -2.13
CA ALA A 289 -2.74 -36.04 -3.46
C ALA A 289 -3.64 -34.83 -3.78
N ALA A 290 -4.81 -34.81 -3.20
CA ALA A 290 -5.85 -33.87 -3.62
C ALA A 290 -5.87 -32.53 -2.87
N ILE A 291 -5.16 -32.40 -1.77
CA ILE A 291 -5.14 -31.17 -0.97
C ILE A 291 -3.90 -30.35 -1.33
N PRO A 292 -4.08 -29.14 -1.92
CA PRO A 292 -2.95 -28.28 -2.26
C PRO A 292 -2.32 -27.69 -1.01
N GLU A 293 -1.33 -28.39 -0.45
CA GLU A 293 -0.55 -27.91 0.66
C GLU A 293 0.15 -26.58 0.31
N GLY A 294 0.22 -25.69 1.24
CA GLY A 294 0.93 -24.43 1.07
C GLY A 294 0.22 -23.37 0.22
N LEU A 295 -0.96 -23.61 -0.38
CA LEU A 295 -1.65 -22.63 -1.22
C LEU A 295 -1.91 -21.30 -0.46
N ALA A 296 -2.48 -21.38 0.73
CA ALA A 296 -2.74 -20.20 1.56
C ALA A 296 -1.44 -19.53 2.01
N THR A 297 -0.44 -20.32 2.37
CA THR A 297 0.89 -19.86 2.79
C THR A 297 1.63 -19.15 1.67
N VAL A 298 1.64 -19.72 0.46
CA VAL A 298 2.25 -19.10 -0.72
C VAL A 298 1.63 -17.74 -1.00
N VAL A 299 0.29 -17.63 -0.95
CA VAL A 299 -0.42 -16.36 -1.17
C VAL A 299 -0.03 -15.33 -0.12
N THR A 300 0.00 -15.70 1.14
CA THR A 300 0.37 -14.79 2.24
C THR A 300 1.82 -14.33 2.12
N VAL A 301 2.76 -15.21 1.80
CA VAL A 301 4.18 -14.87 1.60
C VAL A 301 4.35 -13.95 0.39
N VAL A 302 3.67 -14.22 -0.73
CA VAL A 302 3.73 -13.36 -1.94
C VAL A 302 3.16 -11.97 -1.67
N LEU A 303 2.02 -11.87 -0.98
CA LEU A 303 1.45 -10.60 -0.54
C LEU A 303 2.43 -9.83 0.35
N SER A 304 3.00 -10.48 1.36
CA SER A 304 3.93 -9.87 2.31
C SER A 304 5.19 -9.31 1.63
N ILE A 305 5.79 -10.08 0.71
CA ILE A 305 6.95 -9.61 -0.08
C ILE A 305 6.55 -8.47 -1.01
N GLY A 306 5.34 -8.54 -1.59
CA GLY A 306 4.81 -7.48 -2.44
C GLY A 306 4.66 -6.17 -1.69
N VAL A 307 4.05 -6.20 -0.51
CA VAL A 307 3.88 -5.04 0.36
C VAL A 307 5.23 -4.45 0.79
N THR A 308 6.19 -5.28 1.17
CA THR A 308 7.56 -4.81 1.47
C THR A 308 8.21 -4.07 0.29
N ARG A 309 7.95 -4.53 -0.95
CA ARG A 309 8.46 -3.83 -2.15
C ARG A 309 7.73 -2.51 -2.40
N MET A 310 6.42 -2.45 -2.19
CA MET A 310 5.64 -1.21 -2.28
C MET A 310 6.16 -0.17 -1.29
N SER A 311 6.38 -0.57 -0.04
CA SER A 311 6.91 0.31 1.00
C SER A 311 8.29 0.87 0.64
N ARG A 312 9.21 0.06 0.10
CA ARG A 312 10.52 0.52 -0.39
C ARG A 312 10.43 1.49 -1.57
N ARG A 313 9.25 1.63 -2.18
CA ARG A 313 8.95 2.57 -3.26
C ARG A 313 7.97 3.64 -2.80
N ASN A 314 8.02 4.00 -1.54
CA ASN A 314 7.24 5.06 -0.91
C ASN A 314 5.72 4.82 -0.83
N ALA A 315 5.23 3.64 -1.18
CA ALA A 315 3.82 3.25 -1.03
C ALA A 315 3.66 2.34 0.18
N VAL A 316 3.35 2.90 1.34
CA VAL A 316 3.21 2.17 2.60
C VAL A 316 1.78 1.66 2.73
N ILE A 317 1.61 0.35 2.63
CA ILE A 317 0.30 -0.31 2.74
C ILE A 317 -0.06 -0.50 4.21
N ARG A 318 -1.22 -0.06 4.61
CA ARG A 318 -1.75 -0.23 5.98
C ARG A 318 -2.70 -1.42 6.12
N ARG A 319 -3.40 -1.78 5.04
CA ARG A 319 -4.32 -2.92 4.99
C ARG A 319 -3.95 -3.84 3.84
N LEU A 320 -3.74 -5.12 4.13
CA LEU A 320 -3.36 -6.11 3.09
C LEU A 320 -4.42 -6.25 2.00
N THR A 321 -5.69 -6.04 2.33
CA THR A 321 -6.81 -6.05 1.38
C THR A 321 -6.65 -5.03 0.25
N ALA A 322 -6.00 -3.89 0.52
CA ALA A 322 -5.75 -2.85 -0.47
C ALA A 322 -4.84 -3.30 -1.62
N VAL A 323 -3.92 -4.23 -1.38
CA VAL A 323 -2.99 -4.71 -2.42
C VAL A 323 -3.73 -5.37 -3.58
N GLU A 324 -4.73 -6.19 -3.28
CA GLU A 324 -5.55 -6.83 -4.30
C GLU A 324 -6.39 -5.80 -5.05
N THR A 325 -7.02 -4.88 -4.31
CA THR A 325 -7.89 -3.84 -4.84
C THR A 325 -7.11 -2.85 -5.71
N LEU A 326 -5.86 -2.49 -5.33
CA LEU A 326 -4.96 -1.67 -6.14
C LEU A 326 -4.76 -2.23 -7.55
N GLY A 327 -4.56 -3.54 -7.67
CA GLY A 327 -4.42 -4.20 -8.98
C GLY A 327 -5.67 -4.11 -9.86
N CYS A 328 -6.84 -3.83 -9.27
CA CYS A 328 -8.13 -3.68 -9.96
C CYS A 328 -8.53 -2.22 -10.21
N THR A 329 -7.74 -1.25 -9.78
CA THR A 329 -8.07 0.18 -9.85
C THR A 329 -8.41 0.59 -11.28
N GLN A 330 -9.57 1.25 -11.42
CA GLN A 330 -10.11 1.75 -12.69
C GLN A 330 -10.17 3.28 -12.73
N VAL A 331 -10.33 3.91 -11.57
CA VAL A 331 -10.40 5.36 -11.43
C VAL A 331 -9.47 5.80 -10.30
N ILE A 332 -8.69 6.84 -10.51
CA ILE A 332 -7.88 7.49 -9.47
C ILE A 332 -8.35 8.93 -9.37
N CYS A 333 -9.11 9.24 -8.32
CA CYS A 333 -9.50 10.58 -7.92
C CYS A 333 -8.37 11.20 -7.11
N SER A 334 -7.74 12.23 -7.64
CA SER A 334 -6.60 12.88 -6.98
C SER A 334 -6.91 14.32 -6.63
N ASP A 335 -6.60 14.72 -5.40
CA ASP A 335 -6.46 16.14 -5.09
C ASP A 335 -5.30 16.72 -5.91
N LYS A 336 -5.40 17.99 -6.27
CA LYS A 336 -4.37 18.70 -7.05
C LYS A 336 -3.15 18.98 -6.20
N THR A 337 -3.39 19.68 -5.06
CA THR A 337 -2.34 20.30 -4.26
C THR A 337 -1.49 19.25 -3.55
N GLY A 338 -0.17 19.38 -3.62
CA GLY A 338 0.76 18.45 -2.96
C GLY A 338 0.88 17.08 -3.62
N THR A 339 -0.13 16.60 -4.36
CA THR A 339 -0.13 15.28 -5.02
C THR A 339 0.25 15.36 -6.49
N LEU A 340 -0.47 16.16 -7.29
CA LEU A 340 -0.16 16.41 -8.70
C LEU A 340 0.86 17.53 -8.84
N THR A 341 0.90 18.45 -7.88
CA THR A 341 1.79 19.61 -7.83
C THR A 341 2.78 19.48 -6.65
N GLN A 342 3.78 20.37 -6.62
CA GLN A 342 4.87 20.30 -5.64
C GLN A 342 4.51 20.88 -4.26
N ASN A 343 3.34 21.48 -4.10
CA ASN A 343 2.92 22.26 -2.92
C ASN A 343 3.91 23.39 -2.58
N LYS A 344 4.48 23.98 -3.63
CA LYS A 344 5.49 25.04 -3.52
C LYS A 344 5.24 26.10 -4.54
N MET A 345 4.75 27.28 -4.10
CA MET A 345 4.62 28.41 -5.01
C MET A 345 5.99 28.75 -5.61
N THR A 346 6.01 29.01 -6.91
CA THR A 346 7.23 29.34 -7.67
C THR A 346 6.92 30.42 -8.71
N VAL A 347 7.78 31.42 -8.85
CA VAL A 347 7.69 32.41 -9.92
C VAL A 347 8.11 31.73 -11.22
N VAL A 348 7.19 31.64 -12.19
CA VAL A 348 7.38 30.92 -13.46
C VAL A 348 7.38 31.86 -14.67
N ASP A 349 6.84 33.06 -14.53
CA ASP A 349 6.83 34.09 -15.56
C ASP A 349 6.98 35.47 -14.92
N HIS A 350 7.59 36.44 -15.61
CA HIS A 350 7.73 37.81 -15.14
C HIS A 350 7.81 38.80 -16.28
N THR A 351 7.50 40.07 -15.99
CA THR A 351 7.72 41.19 -16.91
C THR A 351 8.58 42.23 -16.22
N GLY A 352 9.26 43.06 -16.99
CA GLY A 352 10.19 44.07 -16.49
C GLY A 352 11.60 43.53 -16.27
N ASP A 353 12.44 44.32 -15.62
CA ASP A 353 13.83 43.94 -15.29
C ASP A 353 13.84 42.90 -14.15
N ALA A 354 14.36 41.71 -14.43
CA ALA A 354 14.33 40.59 -13.49
C ALA A 354 15.07 40.89 -12.20
N GLY A 355 16.20 41.59 -12.27
CA GLY A 355 17.00 41.88 -11.09
C GLY A 355 16.32 42.86 -10.14
N GLN A 356 15.75 43.96 -10.72
CA GLN A 356 15.02 44.94 -9.93
C GLN A 356 13.71 44.42 -9.36
N LEU A 357 12.98 43.68 -10.21
CA LEU A 357 11.75 43.00 -9.74
C LEU A 357 12.04 42.05 -8.57
N ALA A 358 13.07 41.22 -8.74
CA ALA A 358 13.48 40.27 -7.73
C ALA A 358 13.90 40.95 -6.40
N ALA A 359 14.72 42.02 -6.47
CA ALA A 359 15.12 42.78 -5.31
C ALA A 359 13.91 43.42 -4.62
N ALA A 360 13.03 44.10 -5.37
CA ALA A 360 11.84 44.74 -4.85
C ALA A 360 10.91 43.73 -4.15
N MET A 361 10.67 42.58 -4.79
CA MET A 361 9.81 41.53 -4.27
C MET A 361 10.39 40.89 -3.01
N ALA A 362 11.70 40.65 -2.93
CA ALA A 362 12.35 40.03 -1.78
C ALA A 362 12.42 41.01 -0.57
N LEU A 363 12.77 42.27 -0.82
CA LEU A 363 12.83 43.30 0.22
C LEU A 363 11.45 43.64 0.79
N CYS A 364 10.41 43.63 -0.08
CA CYS A 364 9.03 43.85 0.33
C CYS A 364 8.35 42.53 0.73
N SER A 365 9.01 41.64 1.47
CA SER A 365 8.50 40.34 1.94
C SER A 365 8.97 40.06 3.36
N ASP A 366 8.16 39.33 4.14
CA ASP A 366 8.47 38.92 5.53
C ASP A 366 9.07 37.52 5.59
N ALA A 367 9.05 36.74 4.51
CA ALA A 367 9.68 35.43 4.42
C ALA A 367 11.19 35.53 4.62
N VAL A 368 11.75 34.61 5.40
CA VAL A 368 13.16 34.57 5.81
C VAL A 368 13.90 33.47 5.03
N GLN A 369 15.07 33.82 4.49
CA GLN A 369 15.97 32.87 3.86
C GLN A 369 17.01 32.39 4.89
N ASN A 370 17.06 31.07 5.11
CA ASN A 370 18.04 30.44 5.99
C ASN A 370 19.42 30.31 5.31
N PRO A 371 20.50 30.10 6.10
CA PRO A 371 21.86 29.95 5.56
C PRO A 371 22.02 28.73 4.61
N ASP A 372 21.18 27.72 4.75
CA ASP A 372 21.14 26.53 3.88
C ASP A 372 20.43 26.77 2.54
N GLY A 373 19.91 27.99 2.32
CA GLY A 373 19.19 28.37 1.11
C GLY A 373 17.68 28.08 1.15
N THR A 374 17.18 27.45 2.21
CA THR A 374 15.74 27.24 2.38
C THR A 374 15.04 28.55 2.77
N VAL A 375 13.79 28.72 2.33
CA VAL A 375 13.01 29.91 2.64
C VAL A 375 11.82 29.52 3.49
N ARG A 376 11.61 30.23 4.61
CA ARG A 376 10.47 30.06 5.52
C ARG A 376 9.58 31.32 5.48
N GLY A 377 8.28 31.13 5.45
CA GLY A 377 7.29 32.21 5.42
C GLY A 377 6.03 31.81 4.70
N GLU A 378 5.16 32.76 4.45
CA GLU A 378 3.95 32.58 3.63
C GLU A 378 4.35 32.11 2.22
N PRO A 379 3.66 31.09 1.63
CA PRO A 379 4.10 30.48 0.37
C PRO A 379 4.33 31.44 -0.80
N THR A 380 3.51 32.49 -0.91
CA THR A 380 3.66 33.52 -1.96
C THR A 380 4.94 34.32 -1.76
N GLU A 381 5.21 34.73 -0.52
CA GLU A 381 6.42 35.50 -0.20
C GLU A 381 7.69 34.63 -0.30
N ALA A 382 7.60 33.38 0.12
CA ALA A 382 8.69 32.42 -0.03
C ALA A 382 9.06 32.19 -1.51
N ALA A 383 8.06 32.21 -2.42
CA ALA A 383 8.30 32.15 -3.85
C ALA A 383 9.08 33.37 -4.37
N LEU A 384 8.71 34.56 -3.89
CA LEU A 384 9.36 35.81 -4.32
C LEU A 384 10.82 35.89 -3.82
N VAL A 385 11.07 35.49 -2.57
CA VAL A 385 12.43 35.43 -1.99
C VAL A 385 13.27 34.36 -2.72
N SER A 386 12.67 33.22 -3.03
CA SER A 386 13.36 32.17 -3.79
C SER A 386 13.71 32.61 -5.22
N PHE A 387 12.81 33.39 -5.87
CA PHE A 387 13.07 34.00 -7.18
C PHE A 387 14.27 34.97 -7.12
N ALA A 388 14.35 35.80 -6.09
CA ALA A 388 15.50 36.69 -5.90
C ALA A 388 16.81 35.91 -5.72
N ALA A 389 16.81 34.85 -4.95
CA ALA A 389 17.98 33.98 -4.80
C ALA A 389 18.41 33.34 -6.15
N GLN A 390 17.45 32.91 -6.99
CA GLN A 390 17.74 32.40 -8.34
C GLN A 390 18.33 33.45 -9.27
N CYS A 391 17.94 34.74 -9.09
CA CYS A 391 18.55 35.86 -9.81
C CYS A 391 19.93 36.28 -9.24
N GLY A 392 20.48 35.53 -8.28
CA GLY A 392 21.76 35.84 -7.65
C GLY A 392 21.69 36.96 -6.58
N LEU A 393 20.49 37.27 -6.09
CA LEU A 393 20.20 38.31 -5.11
C LEU A 393 19.62 37.70 -3.83
N PRO A 394 20.43 37.01 -3.00
CA PRO A 394 19.93 36.38 -1.77
C PRO A 394 19.47 37.46 -0.77
N LYS A 395 18.29 37.23 -0.20
CA LYS A 395 17.64 38.22 0.68
C LYS A 395 18.53 38.72 1.85
N PRO A 396 19.31 37.88 2.56
CA PRO A 396 20.19 38.38 3.62
C PRO A 396 21.20 39.40 3.14
N ARG A 397 21.70 39.29 1.91
CA ARG A 397 22.61 40.29 1.31
C ARG A 397 21.85 41.55 0.96
N LEU A 398 20.68 41.47 0.37
CA LEU A 398 19.83 42.61 0.05
C LEU A 398 19.47 43.41 1.31
N GLU A 399 19.17 42.74 2.41
CA GLU A 399 18.85 43.38 3.70
C GLU A 399 20.08 44.02 4.37
N GLN A 400 21.27 43.49 4.16
CA GLN A 400 22.53 44.13 4.58
C GLN A 400 22.82 45.40 3.80
N ASP A 401 22.62 45.35 2.46
CA ASP A 401 22.88 46.50 1.57
C ASP A 401 21.76 47.57 1.67
N SER A 402 20.54 47.15 2.02
CA SER A 402 19.33 47.97 2.05
C SER A 402 18.43 47.58 3.24
N PRO A 403 18.82 47.91 4.48
CA PRO A 403 18.05 47.53 5.67
C PRO A 403 16.67 48.19 5.67
N ARG A 404 15.65 47.43 6.12
CA ARG A 404 14.28 47.93 6.28
C ARG A 404 14.24 48.91 7.48
N ILE A 405 13.65 50.08 7.25
CA ILE A 405 13.57 51.15 8.28
C ILE A 405 12.13 51.48 8.66
N ALA A 406 11.16 51.22 7.78
CA ALA A 406 9.74 51.39 8.05
C ALA A 406 8.89 50.54 7.13
N GLU A 407 7.61 50.38 7.44
CA GLU A 407 6.69 49.60 6.62
C GLU A 407 5.23 50.01 6.77
N ALA A 408 4.43 49.75 5.72
CA ALA A 408 3.00 49.67 5.78
C ALA A 408 2.62 48.21 5.46
N PRO A 409 2.22 47.43 6.50
CA PRO A 409 2.01 46.00 6.36
C PRO A 409 0.87 45.67 5.40
N PHE A 410 0.80 44.41 4.95
CA PHE A 410 -0.24 43.93 4.03
C PHE A 410 -1.63 44.14 4.64
N ASP A 411 -2.54 44.67 3.81
CA ASP A 411 -3.94 44.83 4.16
C ASP A 411 -4.83 44.29 3.03
N SER A 412 -5.79 43.47 3.36
CA SER A 412 -6.67 42.81 2.41
C SER A 412 -7.63 43.73 1.67
N GLY A 413 -7.96 44.89 2.26
CA GLY A 413 -8.78 45.91 1.61
C GLY A 413 -8.00 46.71 0.57
N ARG A 414 -6.73 47.03 0.85
CA ARG A 414 -5.81 47.71 -0.08
C ARG A 414 -5.17 46.74 -1.07
N LYS A 415 -5.06 45.46 -0.71
CA LYS A 415 -4.41 44.39 -1.45
C LYS A 415 -2.95 44.65 -1.81
N MET A 416 -2.21 45.34 -0.95
CA MET A 416 -0.81 45.68 -1.11
C MET A 416 -0.10 45.86 0.22
N MET A 417 1.25 45.84 0.17
CA MET A 417 2.13 46.24 1.27
C MET A 417 3.28 47.10 0.73
N SER A 418 3.86 47.95 1.58
CA SER A 418 5.00 48.78 1.26
C SER A 418 6.07 48.69 2.33
N THR A 419 7.34 48.67 1.95
CA THR A 419 8.49 48.68 2.84
C THR A 419 9.45 49.79 2.42
N LEU A 420 10.11 50.46 3.40
CA LEU A 420 11.09 51.52 3.15
C LEU A 420 12.47 51.00 3.58
N HIS A 421 13.45 51.26 2.75
CA HIS A 421 14.79 50.75 2.90
C HIS A 421 15.82 51.88 2.81
N SER A 422 16.82 51.83 3.67
CA SER A 422 17.95 52.72 3.60
C SER A 422 18.97 52.22 2.58
N THR A 423 19.29 53.02 1.59
CA THR A 423 20.29 52.71 0.57
C THR A 423 21.38 53.76 0.57
N PRO A 424 22.55 53.53 -0.02
CA PRO A 424 23.61 54.56 -0.14
C PRO A 424 23.16 55.88 -0.81
N ASP A 425 22.17 55.78 -1.70
CA ASP A 425 21.62 56.90 -2.49
C ASP A 425 20.41 57.58 -1.82
N GLY A 426 20.04 57.17 -0.58
CA GLY A 426 18.90 57.70 0.13
C GLY A 426 17.89 56.61 0.53
N VAL A 427 16.63 56.99 0.77
CA VAL A 427 15.58 56.07 1.13
C VAL A 427 14.80 55.62 -0.12
N VAL A 428 14.60 54.32 -0.29
CA VAL A 428 13.79 53.72 -1.36
C VAL A 428 12.64 52.92 -0.75
N GLN A 429 11.47 53.17 -1.26
CA GLN A 429 10.28 52.40 -0.95
C GLN A 429 10.06 51.35 -2.01
N TYR A 430 9.72 50.13 -1.62
CA TYR A 430 9.17 49.09 -2.47
C TYR A 430 7.75 48.77 -2.07
N THR A 431 6.88 48.58 -3.08
CA THR A 431 5.46 48.25 -2.87
C THR A 431 5.13 47.06 -3.72
N LYS A 432 4.55 46.00 -3.14
CA LYS A 432 4.00 44.86 -3.85
C LYS A 432 2.52 44.71 -3.60
N GLY A 433 1.78 44.19 -4.59
CA GLY A 433 0.34 43.96 -4.41
C GLY A 433 -0.37 43.49 -5.65
N ALA A 434 -1.70 43.52 -5.62
CA ALA A 434 -2.54 43.17 -6.76
C ALA A 434 -2.24 44.12 -7.95
N PRO A 435 -2.06 43.57 -9.16
CA PRO A 435 -1.63 44.37 -10.32
C PRO A 435 -2.51 45.58 -10.62
N ASP A 436 -3.84 45.43 -10.52
CA ASP A 436 -4.82 46.48 -10.74
C ASP A 436 -4.66 47.60 -9.67
N GLN A 437 -4.42 47.24 -8.45
CA GLN A 437 -4.30 48.20 -7.34
C GLN A 437 -2.96 48.97 -7.35
N VAL A 438 -1.87 48.26 -7.62
CA VAL A 438 -0.54 48.90 -7.73
C VAL A 438 -0.45 49.78 -8.95
N LEU A 439 -0.91 49.30 -10.10
CA LEU A 439 -0.88 50.03 -11.38
C LEU A 439 -1.72 51.35 -11.31
N ALA A 440 -2.85 51.32 -10.59
CA ALA A 440 -3.68 52.52 -10.42
C ALA A 440 -2.95 53.63 -9.67
N ARG A 441 -1.94 53.34 -8.85
CA ARG A 441 -1.13 54.25 -8.06
C ARG A 441 0.20 54.62 -8.69
N CYS A 442 0.51 54.07 -9.89
CA CYS A 442 1.73 54.34 -10.62
C CYS A 442 1.57 55.50 -11.57
N THR A 443 2.47 56.51 -11.43
CA THR A 443 2.62 57.66 -12.33
C THR A 443 3.77 57.48 -13.34
N HIS A 444 4.70 56.56 -13.03
CA HIS A 444 5.85 56.26 -13.86
C HIS A 444 5.98 54.73 -13.99
N TYR A 445 6.79 54.31 -14.96
CA TYR A 445 7.22 52.91 -15.13
C TYR A 445 8.72 52.85 -15.37
N TRP A 446 9.34 51.76 -14.99
CA TRP A 446 10.78 51.53 -15.12
C TRP A 446 11.10 50.80 -16.41
N GLU A 447 11.96 51.39 -17.23
CA GLU A 447 12.41 50.77 -18.49
C GLU A 447 13.82 51.30 -18.86
N GLY A 448 14.74 50.41 -19.24
CA GLY A 448 16.09 50.78 -19.69
C GLY A 448 16.93 51.54 -18.65
N GLY A 449 16.70 51.31 -17.36
CA GLY A 449 17.43 51.96 -16.28
C GLY A 449 16.89 53.36 -15.90
N GLN A 450 15.73 53.78 -16.40
CA GLN A 450 15.14 55.09 -16.14
C GLN A 450 13.64 54.98 -15.83
N ALA A 451 13.16 55.91 -15.00
CA ALA A 451 11.75 56.09 -14.70
C ALA A 451 11.12 56.98 -15.80
N LEU A 452 10.20 56.41 -16.59
CA LEU A 452 9.48 57.08 -17.64
C LEU A 452 8.03 57.37 -17.24
N PRO A 453 7.41 58.50 -17.68
CA PRO A 453 6.01 58.78 -17.35
C PRO A 453 5.06 57.66 -17.84
N MET A 454 4.09 57.28 -17.04
CA MET A 454 3.10 56.27 -17.38
C MET A 454 2.14 56.79 -18.45
N THR A 455 2.18 56.20 -19.64
CA THR A 455 1.23 56.50 -20.73
C THR A 455 0.07 55.50 -20.67
N GLU A 456 -1.07 55.88 -21.28
CA GLU A 456 -2.22 54.99 -21.33
C GLU A 456 -1.93 53.72 -22.17
N GLU A 457 -1.15 53.87 -23.25
CA GLU A 457 -0.69 52.73 -24.06
C GLU A 457 0.12 51.74 -23.24
N ARG A 458 1.05 52.25 -22.41
CA ARG A 458 1.87 51.38 -21.53
C ARG A 458 1.03 50.73 -20.45
N ARG A 459 0.06 51.44 -19.88
CA ARG A 459 -0.90 50.90 -18.89
C ARG A 459 -1.69 49.75 -19.47
N GLN A 460 -2.21 49.89 -20.69
CA GLN A 460 -2.96 48.83 -21.36
C GLN A 460 -2.06 47.63 -21.71
N ALA A 461 -0.80 47.87 -22.09
CA ALA A 461 0.17 46.79 -22.34
C ALA A 461 0.43 45.97 -21.04
N ILE A 462 0.62 46.64 -19.91
CA ILE A 462 0.82 45.96 -18.60
C ILE A 462 -0.44 45.16 -18.22
N LEU A 463 -1.64 45.73 -18.43
CA LEU A 463 -2.88 45.01 -18.18
C LEU A 463 -3.04 43.80 -19.09
N ALA A 464 -2.63 43.89 -20.35
CA ALA A 464 -2.63 42.78 -21.30
C ALA A 464 -1.66 41.67 -20.86
N ASP A 465 -0.46 42.03 -20.36
CA ASP A 465 0.46 41.07 -19.77
C ASP A 465 -0.13 40.37 -18.50
N ASN A 466 -0.77 41.17 -17.65
CA ASN A 466 -1.47 40.60 -16.49
C ASN A 466 -2.58 39.62 -16.91
N HIS A 467 -3.38 39.99 -17.94
CA HIS A 467 -4.40 39.10 -18.49
C HIS A 467 -3.81 37.83 -19.10
N ARG A 468 -2.68 37.96 -19.82
CA ARG A 468 -1.97 36.83 -20.41
C ARG A 468 -1.51 35.84 -19.34
N MET A 469 -0.89 36.34 -18.25
CA MET A 469 -0.45 35.52 -17.11
C MET A 469 -1.64 34.91 -16.39
N ALA A 470 -2.69 35.69 -16.15
CA ALA A 470 -3.91 35.19 -15.49
C ALA A 470 -4.61 34.10 -16.34
N ALA A 471 -4.61 34.21 -17.66
CA ALA A 471 -5.14 33.17 -18.56
C ALA A 471 -4.32 31.86 -18.51
N GLN A 472 -3.08 31.92 -18.08
CA GLN A 472 -2.25 30.75 -17.78
C GLN A 472 -2.41 30.23 -16.33
N ALA A 473 -3.42 30.74 -15.62
CA ALA A 473 -3.71 30.39 -14.22
C ALA A 473 -2.58 30.79 -13.25
N LEU A 474 -1.79 31.82 -13.57
CA LEU A 474 -0.77 32.32 -12.67
C LEU A 474 -1.39 33.30 -11.65
N ARG A 475 -0.94 33.20 -10.41
CA ARG A 475 -1.15 34.23 -9.40
C ARG A 475 -0.18 35.36 -9.68
N VAL A 476 -0.68 36.53 -10.05
CA VAL A 476 0.15 37.67 -10.47
C VAL A 476 0.24 38.69 -9.34
N LEU A 477 1.47 39.11 -9.05
CA LEU A 477 1.74 40.28 -8.19
C LEU A 477 2.53 41.32 -8.97
N ALA A 478 2.25 42.60 -8.71
CA ALA A 478 2.99 43.73 -9.21
C ALA A 478 3.98 44.25 -8.20
N ALA A 479 5.13 44.74 -8.65
CA ALA A 479 6.06 45.54 -7.85
C ALA A 479 6.18 46.96 -8.40
N ALA A 480 6.34 47.89 -7.50
CA ALA A 480 6.63 49.27 -7.77
C ALA A 480 7.66 49.86 -6.77
N SER A 481 8.32 50.95 -7.10
CA SER A 481 9.22 51.65 -6.21
C SER A 481 8.93 53.12 -6.16
N ARG A 482 9.42 53.80 -5.13
CA ARG A 482 9.40 55.24 -4.97
C ARG A 482 10.64 55.68 -4.23
N PRO A 483 11.50 56.55 -4.82
CA PRO A 483 12.61 57.17 -4.14
C PRO A 483 12.13 58.30 -3.22
N TRP A 484 12.77 58.44 -2.03
CA TRP A 484 12.51 59.50 -1.08
C TRP A 484 13.81 60.30 -0.85
N PRO A 485 14.07 61.31 -1.71
CA PRO A 485 15.32 62.09 -1.65
C PRO A 485 15.53 62.85 -0.34
N GLY A 486 14.46 63.16 0.38
CA GLY A 486 14.49 63.88 1.65
C GLY A 486 14.71 62.99 2.86
N GLY A 487 14.99 61.66 2.72
CA GLY A 487 15.08 60.68 3.78
C GLY A 487 13.74 60.10 4.16
N LEU A 488 13.60 59.53 5.38
CA LEU A 488 12.35 58.89 5.81
C LEU A 488 11.22 59.93 5.88
N PRO A 489 10.05 59.69 5.23
CA PRO A 489 8.91 60.61 5.31
C PRO A 489 8.36 60.68 6.72
N GLU A 490 7.90 61.86 7.13
CA GLU A 490 7.26 62.11 8.45
C GLU A 490 5.98 61.26 8.61
N ASP A 491 5.20 61.10 7.53
CA ASP A 491 4.00 60.28 7.49
C ASP A 491 4.26 58.95 6.73
N VAL A 492 4.41 57.88 7.51
CA VAL A 492 4.55 56.49 6.98
C VAL A 492 3.21 55.75 6.84
N SER A 493 2.10 56.47 6.87
CA SER A 493 0.78 55.89 6.65
C SER A 493 0.63 55.36 5.22
N PRO A 494 -0.19 54.31 4.98
CA PRO A 494 -0.46 53.77 3.67
C PRO A 494 -0.92 54.83 2.68
N ARG A 495 -1.67 55.86 3.13
CA ARG A 495 -2.14 56.96 2.27
C ARG A 495 -1.02 57.81 1.71
N SER A 496 0.04 58.01 2.46
CA SER A 496 1.22 58.79 2.04
C SER A 496 2.15 57.96 1.16
N LEU A 497 2.36 56.69 1.53
CA LEU A 497 3.34 55.83 0.87
C LEU A 497 2.83 55.28 -0.47
N GLU A 498 1.58 54.93 -0.58
CA GLU A 498 1.04 54.19 -1.74
C GLU A 498 0.49 55.16 -2.82
N GLN A 499 1.26 56.14 -3.20
CA GLN A 499 0.98 57.12 -4.25
C GLN A 499 2.26 57.45 -5.03
N ASP A 500 2.10 57.97 -6.23
CA ASP A 500 3.20 58.36 -7.15
C ASP A 500 4.28 57.31 -7.30
N LEU A 501 3.85 56.04 -7.49
CA LEU A 501 4.74 54.91 -7.61
C LEU A 501 5.30 54.79 -9.03
N CYS A 502 6.49 54.19 -9.14
CA CYS A 502 7.12 53.80 -10.40
C CYS A 502 6.96 52.26 -10.54
N PHE A 503 6.18 51.82 -11.51
CA PHE A 503 5.95 50.41 -11.79
C PHE A 503 7.24 49.70 -12.25
N ILE A 504 7.61 48.58 -11.66
CA ILE A 504 8.81 47.80 -11.97
C ILE A 504 8.46 46.62 -12.88
N GLY A 505 7.44 45.81 -12.52
CA GLY A 505 7.09 44.62 -13.25
C GLY A 505 6.03 43.76 -12.58
N LEU A 506 5.71 42.66 -13.26
CA LEU A 506 4.79 41.63 -12.78
C LEU A 506 5.58 40.33 -12.49
N ALA A 507 5.23 39.65 -11.42
CA ALA A 507 5.66 38.29 -11.11
C ALA A 507 4.46 37.35 -11.15
N GLY A 508 4.47 36.39 -12.08
CA GLY A 508 3.47 35.34 -12.22
C GLY A 508 3.93 34.07 -11.55
N MET A 509 3.13 33.59 -10.59
CA MET A 509 3.46 32.46 -9.74
C MET A 509 2.44 31.35 -9.88
N MET A 510 2.88 30.12 -9.76
CA MET A 510 2.02 28.95 -9.63
C MET A 510 2.69 27.88 -8.76
N ASP A 511 1.89 26.92 -8.30
CA ASP A 511 2.40 25.67 -7.76
C ASP A 511 2.65 24.71 -8.95
N PRO A 512 3.92 24.45 -9.32
CA PRO A 512 4.22 23.73 -10.56
C PRO A 512 3.85 22.26 -10.42
N VAL A 513 3.42 21.68 -11.54
CA VAL A 513 3.19 20.26 -11.68
C VAL A 513 4.48 19.50 -11.44
N ARG A 514 4.42 18.36 -10.73
CA ARG A 514 5.57 17.46 -10.57
C ARG A 514 5.96 16.88 -11.94
N PRO A 515 7.25 16.85 -12.31
CA PRO A 515 7.71 16.42 -13.64
C PRO A 515 7.25 15.01 -14.01
N GLU A 516 7.26 14.08 -13.07
CA GLU A 516 6.92 12.67 -13.25
C GLU A 516 5.42 12.39 -13.40
N VAL A 517 4.56 13.32 -13.01
CA VAL A 517 3.09 13.12 -13.04
C VAL A 517 2.57 13.01 -14.45
N LYS A 518 3.12 13.76 -15.39
CA LYS A 518 2.68 13.70 -16.80
C LYS A 518 2.86 12.31 -17.39
N ASP A 519 4.00 11.68 -17.15
CA ASP A 519 4.28 10.32 -17.61
C ASP A 519 3.40 9.29 -16.87
N ALA A 520 3.16 9.49 -15.58
CA ALA A 520 2.27 8.66 -14.79
C ALA A 520 0.82 8.71 -15.29
N ILE A 521 0.30 9.89 -15.64
CA ILE A 521 -1.03 10.06 -16.26
C ILE A 521 -1.10 9.34 -17.62
N ALA A 522 -0.06 9.48 -18.45
CA ALA A 522 0.01 8.76 -19.72
C ALA A 522 0.02 7.24 -19.51
N GLN A 523 0.71 6.75 -18.49
CA GLN A 523 0.72 5.34 -18.11
C GLN A 523 -0.65 4.87 -17.61
N CYS A 524 -1.35 5.66 -16.79
CA CYS A 524 -2.72 5.37 -16.37
C CYS A 524 -3.63 5.14 -17.58
N ARG A 525 -3.60 6.02 -18.56
CA ARG A 525 -4.44 5.91 -19.77
C ARG A 525 -4.16 4.64 -20.57
N ARG A 526 -2.89 4.30 -20.77
CA ARG A 526 -2.50 3.04 -21.43
C ARG A 526 -2.99 1.82 -20.66
N ALA A 527 -2.94 1.93 -19.32
CA ALA A 527 -3.40 0.88 -18.41
C ALA A 527 -4.94 0.79 -18.28
N GLY A 528 -5.71 1.62 -19.01
CA GLY A 528 -7.16 1.69 -18.92
C GLY A 528 -7.66 2.29 -17.61
N ILE A 529 -6.82 3.05 -16.90
CA ILE A 529 -7.14 3.72 -15.64
C ILE A 529 -7.48 5.18 -15.94
N ARG A 530 -8.59 5.66 -15.40
CA ARG A 530 -9.04 7.03 -15.56
C ARG A 530 -8.53 7.92 -14.43
N PRO A 531 -7.62 8.89 -14.71
CA PRO A 531 -7.29 9.91 -13.72
C PRO A 531 -8.40 10.97 -13.69
N VAL A 532 -8.80 11.35 -12.49
CA VAL A 532 -9.79 12.38 -12.18
C VAL A 532 -9.15 13.39 -11.24
N MET A 533 -9.16 14.67 -11.60
CA MET A 533 -8.63 15.74 -10.74
C MET A 533 -9.77 16.42 -10.00
N ILE A 534 -9.61 16.56 -8.69
CA ILE A 534 -10.56 17.20 -7.78
C ILE A 534 -9.81 18.30 -7.04
N ASN A 535 -10.31 19.55 -7.08
CA ASN A 535 -9.67 20.63 -6.34
C ASN A 535 -10.63 21.74 -5.90
N GLY A 536 -10.17 22.60 -4.95
CA GLY A 536 -10.88 23.78 -4.50
C GLY A 536 -10.67 25.04 -5.36
N ASP A 537 -9.77 25.01 -6.36
CA ASP A 537 -9.40 26.15 -7.17
C ASP A 537 -10.48 26.54 -8.18
N HIS A 538 -10.27 27.71 -8.82
CA HIS A 538 -11.12 28.18 -9.91
C HIS A 538 -11.10 27.21 -11.11
N LYS A 539 -12.23 27.09 -11.82
CA LYS A 539 -12.40 26.16 -12.95
C LYS A 539 -11.32 26.35 -14.02
N ASP A 540 -10.98 27.60 -14.37
CA ASP A 540 -10.01 27.87 -15.41
C ASP A 540 -8.59 27.41 -15.02
N THR A 541 -8.20 27.58 -13.76
CA THR A 541 -6.94 27.06 -13.22
C THR A 541 -6.90 25.53 -13.27
N ALA A 542 -7.98 24.89 -12.85
CA ALA A 542 -8.10 23.44 -12.89
C ALA A 542 -8.02 22.89 -14.32
N VAL A 543 -8.72 23.52 -15.28
CA VAL A 543 -8.70 23.15 -16.69
C VAL A 543 -7.30 23.34 -17.30
N ALA A 544 -6.61 24.44 -16.99
CA ALA A 544 -5.25 24.70 -17.50
C ALA A 544 -4.27 23.60 -17.05
N ILE A 545 -4.23 23.28 -15.76
CA ILE A 545 -3.37 22.23 -15.20
C ILE A 545 -3.75 20.85 -15.75
N ALA A 546 -5.03 20.54 -15.81
CA ALA A 546 -5.50 19.25 -16.30
C ALA A 546 -5.18 19.05 -17.80
N ARG A 547 -5.21 20.12 -18.61
CA ARG A 547 -4.74 20.08 -20.00
C ARG A 547 -3.23 19.83 -20.08
N GLN A 548 -2.44 20.54 -19.29
CA GLN A 548 -0.98 20.36 -19.23
C GLN A 548 -0.61 18.91 -18.90
N LEU A 549 -1.35 18.29 -17.98
CA LEU A 549 -1.19 16.90 -17.56
C LEU A 549 -1.80 15.90 -18.54
N GLY A 550 -2.65 16.36 -19.45
CA GLY A 550 -3.39 15.49 -20.36
C GLY A 550 -4.56 14.75 -19.69
N ILE A 551 -5.10 15.23 -18.57
CA ILE A 551 -6.26 14.63 -17.87
C ILE A 551 -7.56 14.90 -18.64
N LEU A 552 -7.69 16.06 -19.28
CA LEU A 552 -8.85 16.37 -20.16
C LEU A 552 -8.39 16.89 -21.52
N THR A 553 -9.28 16.73 -22.49
CA THR A 553 -9.09 17.22 -23.85
C THR A 553 -10.03 18.39 -24.16
N ASP A 554 -11.21 18.40 -23.59
CA ASP A 554 -12.27 19.38 -23.79
C ASP A 554 -12.70 20.02 -22.44
N PRO A 555 -12.86 21.36 -22.37
CA PRO A 555 -13.33 22.05 -21.16
C PRO A 555 -14.70 21.59 -20.64
N SER A 556 -15.56 21.02 -21.50
CA SER A 556 -16.85 20.45 -21.10
C SER A 556 -16.71 19.26 -20.14
N GLN A 557 -15.52 18.64 -20.06
CA GLN A 557 -15.20 17.57 -19.12
C GLN A 557 -14.92 18.09 -17.69
N ALA A 558 -15.10 19.40 -17.43
CA ALA A 558 -14.88 20.03 -16.14
C ALA A 558 -16.21 20.55 -15.54
N LEU A 559 -16.51 20.12 -14.31
CA LEU A 559 -17.64 20.60 -13.50
C LEU A 559 -17.16 21.47 -12.33
N THR A 560 -18.02 22.39 -11.91
CA THR A 560 -17.85 23.12 -10.63
C THR A 560 -18.66 22.50 -9.51
N GLY A 561 -18.36 22.86 -8.25
CA GLY A 561 -19.18 22.47 -7.11
C GLY A 561 -20.63 22.91 -7.26
N ALA A 562 -20.88 24.12 -7.77
CA ALA A 562 -22.24 24.59 -8.02
C ALA A 562 -22.99 23.78 -9.10
N ASP A 563 -22.28 23.34 -10.14
CA ASP A 563 -22.86 22.43 -11.13
C ASP A 563 -23.20 21.06 -10.52
N LEU A 564 -22.36 20.58 -9.57
CA LEU A 564 -22.60 19.33 -8.83
C LEU A 564 -23.80 19.42 -7.90
N ASP A 565 -24.02 20.57 -7.25
CA ASP A 565 -25.19 20.79 -6.39
C ASP A 565 -26.50 20.77 -7.17
N ALA A 566 -26.47 21.13 -8.45
CA ALA A 566 -27.62 21.08 -9.33
C ALA A 566 -27.98 19.67 -9.83
N LEU A 567 -27.06 18.69 -9.71
CA LEU A 567 -27.26 17.30 -10.11
C LEU A 567 -27.72 16.43 -8.95
N SER A 568 -28.70 15.59 -9.17
CA SER A 568 -29.02 14.49 -8.24
C SER A 568 -27.92 13.43 -8.23
N ASP A 569 -27.88 12.58 -7.21
CA ASP A 569 -26.90 11.49 -7.12
C ASP A 569 -27.07 10.45 -8.23
N GLU A 570 -28.29 10.25 -8.70
CA GLU A 570 -28.63 9.37 -9.82
C GLU A 570 -28.10 9.94 -11.13
N GLU A 571 -28.33 11.22 -11.41
CA GLU A 571 -27.84 11.92 -12.60
C GLU A 571 -26.30 11.97 -12.61
N LEU A 572 -25.71 12.30 -11.45
CA LEU A 572 -24.25 12.26 -11.32
C LEU A 572 -23.70 10.86 -11.62
N THR A 573 -24.33 9.81 -11.07
CA THR A 573 -23.92 8.43 -11.32
C THR A 573 -23.99 8.06 -12.82
N GLN A 574 -24.98 8.56 -13.56
CA GLN A 574 -25.13 8.29 -14.99
C GLN A 574 -24.11 9.06 -15.86
N THR A 575 -23.67 10.22 -15.42
CA THR A 575 -22.86 11.15 -16.22
C THR A 575 -21.41 11.26 -15.73
N VAL A 576 -21.03 10.65 -14.61
CA VAL A 576 -19.70 10.78 -13.98
C VAL A 576 -18.55 10.41 -14.91
N ASP A 577 -18.75 9.52 -15.86
CA ASP A 577 -17.76 9.12 -16.87
C ASP A 577 -17.50 10.18 -17.95
N HIS A 578 -18.34 11.20 -18.08
CA HIS A 578 -18.08 12.33 -18.96
C HIS A 578 -17.02 13.28 -18.36
N TYR A 579 -17.00 13.41 -17.02
CA TYR A 579 -16.20 14.40 -16.33
C TYR A 579 -14.88 13.83 -15.82
N SER A 580 -13.80 14.61 -15.94
CA SER A 580 -12.45 14.25 -15.46
C SER A 580 -11.84 15.33 -14.55
N VAL A 581 -12.50 16.48 -14.41
CA VAL A 581 -12.05 17.60 -13.57
C VAL A 581 -13.23 18.16 -12.78
N TYR A 582 -13.02 18.33 -11.49
CA TYR A 582 -13.98 18.96 -10.58
C TYR A 582 -13.30 20.12 -9.86
N ALA A 583 -13.88 21.33 -9.98
CA ALA A 583 -13.30 22.57 -9.48
C ALA A 583 -14.21 23.22 -8.46
N ARG A 584 -13.67 24.00 -7.51
CA ARG A 584 -14.41 24.64 -6.41
C ARG A 584 -15.29 23.67 -5.64
N VAL A 585 -14.76 22.47 -5.39
CA VAL A 585 -15.50 21.43 -4.65
C VAL A 585 -15.30 21.57 -3.14
N GLN A 586 -16.34 21.20 -2.41
CA GLN A 586 -16.36 21.06 -0.95
C GLN A 586 -16.15 19.59 -0.56
N PRO A 587 -15.89 19.27 0.70
CA PRO A 587 -15.68 17.89 1.16
C PRO A 587 -16.80 16.93 0.79
N GLU A 588 -18.06 17.37 0.90
CA GLU A 588 -19.26 16.57 0.57
C GLU A 588 -19.29 16.20 -0.90
N HIS A 589 -18.85 17.12 -1.78
CA HIS A 589 -18.75 16.84 -3.22
C HIS A 589 -17.74 15.74 -3.52
N LYS A 590 -16.59 15.71 -2.80
CA LYS A 590 -15.59 14.64 -2.95
C LYS A 590 -16.20 13.26 -2.66
N VAL A 591 -16.98 13.15 -1.60
CA VAL A 591 -17.69 11.91 -1.24
C VAL A 591 -18.72 11.51 -2.31
N ARG A 592 -19.50 12.47 -2.84
CA ARG A 592 -20.49 12.23 -3.90
C ARG A 592 -19.82 11.71 -5.19
N ILE A 593 -18.70 12.31 -5.61
CA ILE A 593 -17.94 11.90 -6.81
C ILE A 593 -17.43 10.47 -6.66
N VAL A 594 -16.78 10.16 -5.55
CA VAL A 594 -16.25 8.81 -5.26
C VAL A 594 -17.38 7.79 -5.24
N THR A 595 -18.49 8.11 -4.57
CA THR A 595 -19.66 7.24 -4.47
C THR A 595 -20.29 7.00 -5.83
N ALA A 596 -20.39 8.01 -6.69
CA ALA A 596 -20.93 7.88 -8.05
C ALA A 596 -20.10 6.90 -8.90
N TRP A 597 -18.77 6.98 -8.86
CA TRP A 597 -17.89 6.01 -9.54
C TRP A 597 -18.08 4.60 -9.00
N ARG A 598 -18.14 4.42 -7.68
CA ARG A 598 -18.37 3.12 -7.04
C ARG A 598 -19.73 2.52 -7.39
N ARG A 599 -20.80 3.34 -7.43
CA ARG A 599 -22.14 2.89 -7.85
C ARG A 599 -22.17 2.41 -9.30
N ARG A 600 -21.31 2.94 -10.18
CA ARG A 600 -21.10 2.39 -11.53
C ARG A 600 -20.30 1.08 -11.55
N GLY A 601 -19.80 0.62 -10.42
CA GLY A 601 -19.01 -0.59 -10.28
C GLY A 601 -17.53 -0.41 -10.61
N ALA A 602 -17.03 0.83 -10.69
CA ALA A 602 -15.63 1.13 -10.89
C ALA A 602 -14.86 1.06 -9.55
N VAL A 603 -13.74 0.35 -9.53
CA VAL A 603 -12.82 0.36 -8.40
C VAL A 603 -12.10 1.70 -8.36
N THR A 604 -12.38 2.47 -7.31
CA THR A 604 -12.01 3.88 -7.19
C THR A 604 -11.00 4.10 -6.08
N ALA A 605 -9.85 4.71 -6.40
CA ALA A 605 -8.89 5.24 -5.44
C ALA A 605 -9.17 6.74 -5.22
N MET A 606 -9.01 7.22 -3.97
CA MET A 606 -9.12 8.64 -3.62
C MET A 606 -7.92 9.09 -2.79
N THR A 607 -7.29 10.20 -3.19
CA THR A 607 -6.19 10.81 -2.43
C THR A 607 -6.64 12.05 -1.68
N GLY A 608 -5.97 12.35 -0.57
CA GLY A 608 -6.16 13.60 0.16
C GLY A 608 -5.15 13.76 1.29
N ASP A 609 -5.00 14.99 1.77
CA ASP A 609 -4.05 15.37 2.82
C ASP A 609 -4.71 16.04 4.03
N GLY A 610 -5.89 16.65 3.87
CA GLY A 610 -6.60 17.39 4.91
C GLY A 610 -7.65 16.56 5.66
N VAL A 611 -8.03 17.03 6.85
CA VAL A 611 -9.16 16.47 7.63
C VAL A 611 -10.43 16.37 6.78
N ASN A 612 -10.64 17.35 5.91
CA ASN A 612 -11.78 17.44 5.02
C ASN A 612 -11.83 16.32 3.97
N ASP A 613 -10.72 15.65 3.73
CA ASP A 613 -10.62 14.55 2.76
C ASP A 613 -10.90 13.19 3.39
N ALA A 614 -10.80 13.07 4.71
CA ALA A 614 -10.95 11.80 5.41
C ALA A 614 -12.26 11.06 5.07
N PRO A 615 -13.44 11.71 4.97
CA PRO A 615 -14.67 11.03 4.59
C PRO A 615 -14.63 10.47 3.16
N SER A 616 -14.02 11.18 2.20
CA SER A 616 -13.90 10.74 0.81
C SER A 616 -12.87 9.62 0.66
N ILE A 617 -11.74 9.69 1.39
CA ILE A 617 -10.72 8.64 1.48
C ILE A 617 -11.34 7.36 2.02
N LYS A 618 -12.08 7.44 3.13
CA LYS A 618 -12.76 6.30 3.75
C LYS A 618 -13.87 5.70 2.86
N SER A 619 -14.53 6.50 2.05
CA SER A 619 -15.60 6.04 1.16
C SER A 619 -15.09 5.42 -0.14
N ALA A 620 -13.82 5.56 -0.48
CA ALA A 620 -13.20 4.94 -1.65
C ALA A 620 -13.00 3.43 -1.46
N ASP A 621 -12.74 2.70 -2.55
CA ASP A 621 -12.31 1.31 -2.48
C ASP A 621 -10.84 1.22 -2.04
N ILE A 622 -10.07 2.29 -2.30
CA ILE A 622 -8.69 2.48 -1.86
C ILE A 622 -8.53 3.92 -1.40
N GLY A 623 -8.41 4.12 -0.11
CA GLY A 623 -8.06 5.39 0.48
C GLY A 623 -6.54 5.59 0.45
N VAL A 624 -6.08 6.75 -0.06
CA VAL A 624 -4.66 7.10 -0.16
C VAL A 624 -4.39 8.38 0.61
N GLY A 625 -3.62 8.29 1.69
CA GLY A 625 -3.18 9.43 2.50
C GLY A 625 -1.80 9.92 2.10
N MET A 626 -1.56 11.23 2.26
CA MET A 626 -0.24 11.82 2.09
C MET A 626 0.62 11.58 3.34
N GLY A 627 1.90 11.29 3.17
CA GLY A 627 2.83 10.99 4.27
C GLY A 627 3.50 12.22 4.85
N ILE A 628 3.83 13.20 4.00
CA ILE A 628 4.51 14.44 4.38
C ILE A 628 3.49 15.50 4.78
N THR A 629 2.57 15.86 3.87
CA THR A 629 1.58 16.92 4.07
C THR A 629 0.30 16.43 4.75
N GLY A 630 0.06 15.10 4.76
CA GLY A 630 -1.16 14.53 5.28
C GLY A 630 -1.27 14.61 6.79
N THR A 631 -2.48 14.94 7.26
CA THR A 631 -2.83 14.90 8.69
C THR A 631 -2.90 13.46 9.20
N ASP A 632 -2.78 13.28 10.50
CA ASP A 632 -2.90 11.95 11.12
C ASP A 632 -4.27 11.32 10.84
N VAL A 633 -5.31 12.14 10.73
CA VAL A 633 -6.66 11.68 10.39
C VAL A 633 -6.68 10.99 9.02
N THR A 634 -6.11 11.64 8.00
CA THR A 634 -6.05 11.06 6.65
C THR A 634 -5.18 9.81 6.62
N LYS A 635 -4.04 9.83 7.31
CA LYS A 635 -3.18 8.65 7.44
C LYS A 635 -3.89 7.49 8.12
N ASN A 636 -4.71 7.76 9.15
CA ASN A 636 -5.40 6.72 9.93
C ASN A 636 -6.56 6.06 9.17
N VAL A 637 -7.29 6.79 8.33
CA VAL A 637 -8.39 6.24 7.54
C VAL A 637 -7.92 5.62 6.22
N ALA A 638 -6.71 5.94 5.76
CA ALA A 638 -6.17 5.49 4.49
C ALA A 638 -5.79 4.00 4.53
N ASP A 639 -5.95 3.34 3.40
CA ASP A 639 -5.48 1.97 3.15
C ASP A 639 -4.00 1.95 2.74
N MET A 640 -3.52 3.04 2.13
CA MET A 640 -2.14 3.25 1.70
C MET A 640 -1.71 4.69 2.03
N VAL A 641 -0.45 4.86 2.45
CA VAL A 641 0.16 6.17 2.70
C VAL A 641 1.36 6.35 1.77
N LEU A 642 1.45 7.52 1.12
CA LEU A 642 2.56 7.88 0.22
C LEU A 642 3.63 8.63 1.00
N SER A 643 4.79 8.04 1.23
CA SER A 643 5.89 8.70 1.96
C SER A 643 6.51 9.89 1.20
N ASP A 644 6.21 10.04 -0.08
CA ASP A 644 6.73 11.10 -0.97
C ASP A 644 5.64 12.05 -1.52
N ASP A 645 4.40 11.84 -1.10
CA ASP A 645 3.22 12.60 -1.55
C ASP A 645 3.07 12.66 -3.08
N ASN A 646 3.51 11.64 -3.81
CA ASN A 646 3.63 11.69 -5.26
C ASN A 646 2.61 10.81 -5.96
N PHE A 647 1.84 11.37 -6.89
CA PHE A 647 0.87 10.64 -7.71
C PHE A 647 1.51 9.47 -8.50
N ALA A 648 2.75 9.63 -8.98
CA ALA A 648 3.45 8.58 -9.73
C ALA A 648 3.66 7.32 -8.89
N THR A 649 3.80 7.47 -7.58
CA THR A 649 3.91 6.36 -6.63
C THR A 649 2.63 5.53 -6.56
N ILE A 650 1.44 6.15 -6.70
CA ILE A 650 0.17 5.42 -6.79
C ILE A 650 0.16 4.52 -8.02
N VAL A 651 0.57 5.06 -9.17
CA VAL A 651 0.62 4.32 -10.43
C VAL A 651 1.60 3.15 -10.33
N GLY A 652 2.75 3.38 -9.69
CA GLY A 652 3.71 2.32 -9.35
C GLY A 652 3.13 1.25 -8.43
N ALA A 653 2.34 1.64 -7.44
CA ALA A 653 1.66 0.72 -6.53
C ALA A 653 0.58 -0.12 -7.26
N VAL A 654 -0.16 0.48 -8.18
CA VAL A 654 -1.11 -0.27 -9.04
C VAL A 654 -0.39 -1.31 -9.90
N ALA A 655 0.74 -0.94 -10.52
CA ALA A 655 1.56 -1.87 -11.29
C ALA A 655 2.06 -3.05 -10.43
N GLU A 656 2.48 -2.76 -9.21
CA GLU A 656 2.93 -3.79 -8.26
C GLU A 656 1.77 -4.67 -7.78
N GLY A 657 0.59 -4.09 -7.51
CA GLY A 657 -0.63 -4.84 -7.16
C GLY A 657 -1.05 -5.82 -8.28
N ARG A 658 -1.00 -5.38 -9.55
CA ARG A 658 -1.23 -6.24 -10.72
C ARG A 658 -0.19 -7.37 -10.80
N ARG A 659 1.09 -7.07 -10.56
CA ARG A 659 2.16 -8.07 -10.54
C ARG A 659 1.95 -9.13 -9.45
N ILE A 660 1.62 -8.69 -8.23
CA ILE A 660 1.37 -9.59 -7.10
C ILE A 660 0.24 -10.54 -7.45
N TYR A 661 -0.86 -10.02 -7.95
CA TYR A 661 -2.01 -10.83 -8.34
C TYR A 661 -1.70 -11.82 -9.47
N ASP A 662 -1.00 -11.38 -10.53
CA ASP A 662 -0.57 -12.26 -11.62
C ASP A 662 0.33 -13.38 -11.10
N ASN A 663 1.26 -13.09 -10.19
CA ASN A 663 2.16 -14.10 -9.62
C ASN A 663 1.43 -15.06 -8.69
N ILE A 664 0.47 -14.59 -7.91
CA ILE A 664 -0.41 -15.45 -7.10
C ILE A 664 -1.18 -16.41 -8.03
N ARG A 665 -1.75 -15.91 -9.13
CA ARG A 665 -2.44 -16.78 -10.10
C ARG A 665 -1.52 -17.83 -10.74
N LYS A 666 -0.26 -17.47 -11.04
CA LYS A 666 0.75 -18.42 -11.56
C LYS A 666 1.02 -19.52 -10.55
N ALA A 667 1.23 -19.17 -9.28
CA ALA A 667 1.47 -20.14 -8.21
C ALA A 667 0.25 -21.04 -7.96
N ILE A 668 -0.96 -20.45 -7.92
CA ILE A 668 -2.20 -21.21 -7.78
C ILE A 668 -2.39 -22.19 -8.95
N ALA A 669 -2.18 -21.74 -10.19
CA ALA A 669 -2.34 -22.59 -11.36
C ALA A 669 -1.33 -23.73 -11.36
N PHE A 670 -0.10 -23.48 -10.95
CA PHE A 670 0.95 -24.50 -10.82
C PHE A 670 0.54 -25.56 -9.78
N LEU A 671 0.23 -25.15 -8.54
CA LEU A 671 -0.16 -26.06 -7.47
C LEU A 671 -1.42 -26.88 -7.81
N LEU A 672 -2.44 -26.24 -8.38
CA LEU A 672 -3.67 -26.96 -8.75
C LEU A 672 -3.48 -27.91 -9.93
N ALA A 673 -2.60 -27.60 -10.88
CA ALA A 673 -2.29 -28.51 -11.99
C ALA A 673 -1.52 -29.75 -11.50
N SER A 674 -0.57 -29.55 -10.58
CA SER A 674 0.17 -30.63 -9.92
C SER A 674 -0.78 -31.55 -9.14
N ASN A 675 -1.54 -31.03 -8.20
CA ASN A 675 -2.51 -31.82 -7.44
C ASN A 675 -3.55 -32.52 -8.33
N MET A 676 -4.00 -31.87 -9.41
CA MET A 676 -4.89 -32.51 -10.41
C MET A 676 -4.20 -33.72 -11.05
N SER A 677 -2.92 -33.63 -11.38
CA SER A 677 -2.17 -34.74 -11.99
C SER A 677 -2.00 -35.90 -11.02
N GLU A 678 -1.73 -35.63 -9.76
CA GLU A 678 -1.63 -36.64 -8.71
C GLU A 678 -2.98 -37.38 -8.51
N VAL A 679 -4.06 -36.62 -8.35
CA VAL A 679 -5.41 -37.16 -8.13
C VAL A 679 -5.83 -38.03 -9.31
N LEU A 680 -5.69 -37.51 -10.54
CA LEU A 680 -6.04 -38.25 -11.75
C LEU A 680 -5.16 -39.49 -11.95
N GLY A 681 -3.87 -39.40 -11.63
CA GLY A 681 -2.90 -40.47 -11.69
C GLY A 681 -3.26 -41.60 -10.73
N VAL A 682 -3.41 -41.30 -9.45
CA VAL A 682 -3.79 -42.30 -8.42
C VAL A 682 -5.17 -42.85 -8.69
N PHE A 683 -6.15 -42.03 -9.05
CA PHE A 683 -7.50 -42.46 -9.41
C PHE A 683 -7.49 -43.45 -10.59
N THR A 684 -6.76 -43.11 -11.66
CA THR A 684 -6.68 -43.98 -12.88
C THR A 684 -5.98 -45.28 -12.55
N ALA A 685 -4.88 -45.25 -11.79
CA ALA A 685 -4.15 -46.43 -11.37
C ALA A 685 -5.02 -47.38 -10.53
N ALA A 686 -5.77 -46.83 -9.56
CA ALA A 686 -6.70 -47.59 -8.73
C ALA A 686 -7.77 -48.28 -9.57
N LEU A 687 -8.39 -47.58 -10.53
CA LEU A 687 -9.35 -48.15 -11.45
C LEU A 687 -8.77 -49.28 -12.32
N LEU A 688 -7.48 -49.22 -12.64
CA LEU A 688 -6.76 -50.23 -13.44
C LEU A 688 -6.17 -51.37 -12.57
N GLY A 689 -6.26 -51.28 -11.25
CA GLY A 689 -5.89 -52.33 -10.30
C GLY A 689 -4.39 -52.33 -9.94
N PHE A 690 -3.69 -51.17 -9.99
CA PHE A 690 -2.31 -51.07 -9.55
C PHE A 690 -2.09 -49.82 -8.70
N THR A 691 -1.00 -49.80 -7.91
CA THR A 691 -0.63 -48.65 -7.06
C THR A 691 0.41 -47.79 -7.79
N LEU A 692 0.02 -46.56 -8.14
CA LEU A 692 0.93 -45.61 -8.81
C LEU A 692 2.01 -45.07 -7.87
N LEU A 693 1.61 -44.49 -6.74
CA LEU A 693 2.46 -43.90 -5.75
C LEU A 693 1.85 -44.10 -4.35
N ASN A 694 2.71 -44.21 -3.33
CA ASN A 694 2.31 -44.27 -1.93
C ASN A 694 2.06 -42.86 -1.35
N PRO A 695 1.33 -42.68 -0.22
CA PRO A 695 1.07 -41.40 0.39
C PRO A 695 2.33 -40.57 0.68
N VAL A 696 3.41 -41.24 1.08
CA VAL A 696 4.70 -40.61 1.40
C VAL A 696 5.35 -39.96 0.18
N HIS A 697 5.20 -40.57 -0.99
CA HIS A 697 5.73 -40.07 -2.28
C HIS A 697 5.02 -38.76 -2.67
N LEU A 698 3.69 -38.78 -2.59
CA LEU A 698 2.84 -37.63 -2.92
C LEU A 698 3.11 -36.45 -1.97
N LEU A 699 3.27 -36.76 -0.68
CA LEU A 699 3.61 -35.74 0.32
C LEU A 699 4.99 -35.12 0.06
N PHE A 700 5.99 -35.91 -0.36
CA PHE A 700 7.30 -35.40 -0.76
C PHE A 700 7.19 -34.48 -1.98
N ILE A 701 6.42 -34.87 -2.98
CA ILE A 701 6.18 -34.10 -4.20
C ILE A 701 5.56 -32.74 -3.79
N ASN A 702 4.43 -32.76 -3.09
CA ASN A 702 3.73 -31.55 -2.67
C ASN A 702 4.60 -30.61 -1.85
N LEU A 703 5.44 -31.16 -0.95
CA LEU A 703 6.26 -30.34 -0.06
C LEU A 703 7.52 -29.79 -0.75
N ILE A 704 8.20 -30.59 -1.57
CA ILE A 704 9.54 -30.28 -2.12
C ILE A 704 9.45 -29.77 -3.55
N THR A 705 8.74 -30.49 -4.43
CA THR A 705 8.73 -30.15 -5.85
C THR A 705 7.67 -29.11 -6.19
N ASP A 706 6.66 -28.90 -5.33
CA ASP A 706 5.59 -27.95 -5.54
C ASP A 706 5.76 -26.66 -4.74
N CYS A 707 5.91 -26.75 -3.42
CA CYS A 707 5.92 -25.57 -2.56
C CYS A 707 7.08 -24.61 -2.88
N PHE A 708 8.31 -25.11 -3.10
CA PHE A 708 9.45 -24.23 -3.38
C PHE A 708 9.34 -23.51 -4.72
N PRO A 709 9.02 -24.17 -5.84
CA PRO A 709 8.77 -23.48 -7.10
C PRO A 709 7.57 -22.54 -7.05
N ALA A 710 6.48 -22.89 -6.37
CA ALA A 710 5.32 -22.02 -6.20
C ALA A 710 5.69 -20.70 -5.50
N LEU A 711 6.46 -20.76 -4.40
CA LEU A 711 7.00 -19.58 -3.73
C LEU A 711 7.90 -18.75 -4.66
N ALA A 712 8.73 -19.42 -5.45
CA ALA A 712 9.61 -18.76 -6.40
C ALA A 712 8.85 -18.07 -7.55
N LEU A 713 7.74 -18.64 -8.03
CA LEU A 713 6.83 -18.04 -9.00
C LEU A 713 6.18 -16.77 -8.44
N GLY A 714 5.89 -16.73 -7.14
CA GLY A 714 5.40 -15.54 -6.45
C GLY A 714 6.37 -14.34 -6.52
N LEU A 715 7.66 -14.60 -6.76
CA LEU A 715 8.71 -13.58 -6.89
C LEU A 715 9.03 -13.19 -8.33
N GLU A 716 8.27 -13.69 -9.31
CA GLU A 716 8.51 -13.42 -10.73
C GLU A 716 8.40 -11.92 -11.04
N ARG A 717 9.17 -11.47 -12.02
CA ARG A 717 9.16 -10.07 -12.48
C ARG A 717 7.83 -9.74 -13.16
N PRO A 718 7.43 -8.44 -13.16
CA PRO A 718 6.22 -8.03 -13.87
C PRO A 718 6.38 -8.33 -15.37
N GLU A 719 5.30 -8.72 -16.01
CA GLU A 719 5.27 -8.82 -17.47
C GLU A 719 5.36 -7.42 -18.09
N PRO A 720 6.08 -7.26 -19.23
CA PRO A 720 6.33 -5.93 -19.80
C PRO A 720 5.06 -5.15 -20.16
N ASP A 721 3.95 -5.84 -20.41
CA ASP A 721 2.65 -5.28 -20.79
C ASP A 721 1.68 -5.10 -19.62
N ILE A 722 2.16 -5.18 -18.38
CA ILE A 722 1.30 -5.15 -17.18
C ILE A 722 0.51 -3.82 -17.05
N MET A 723 1.07 -2.72 -17.55
CA MET A 723 0.44 -1.40 -17.59
C MET A 723 -0.07 -1.01 -18.99
N ASP A 724 -0.15 -1.97 -19.91
CA ASP A 724 -0.79 -1.81 -21.23
C ASP A 724 -2.09 -2.64 -21.32
N ARG A 725 -2.46 -3.34 -20.25
CA ARG A 725 -3.69 -4.11 -20.13
C ARG A 725 -4.76 -3.32 -19.37
N PRO A 726 -6.05 -3.43 -19.75
CA PRO A 726 -7.13 -2.84 -18.96
C PRO A 726 -7.19 -3.45 -17.55
N PRO A 727 -7.78 -2.73 -16.57
CA PRO A 727 -7.97 -3.26 -15.24
C PRO A 727 -8.91 -4.49 -15.28
N ARG A 728 -8.63 -5.48 -14.46
CA ARG A 728 -9.54 -6.61 -14.26
C ARG A 728 -10.76 -6.17 -13.46
N SER A 729 -11.87 -6.87 -13.64
CA SER A 729 -13.06 -6.67 -12.81
C SER A 729 -12.81 -7.22 -11.39
N ALA A 730 -13.25 -6.50 -10.36
CA ALA A 730 -13.24 -7.00 -8.99
C ALA A 730 -14.09 -8.26 -8.79
N LYS A 731 -15.06 -8.50 -9.70
CA LYS A 731 -15.93 -9.68 -9.69
C LYS A 731 -15.27 -10.93 -10.30
N ASP A 732 -14.15 -10.75 -11.03
CA ASP A 732 -13.46 -11.87 -11.67
C ASP A 732 -12.97 -12.87 -10.62
N GLY A 733 -13.28 -14.14 -10.84
CA GLY A 733 -12.79 -15.23 -10.01
C GLY A 733 -11.32 -15.55 -10.33
N VAL A 734 -10.70 -16.37 -9.48
CA VAL A 734 -9.30 -16.82 -9.68
C VAL A 734 -9.15 -17.56 -11.00
N PHE A 735 -10.17 -18.32 -11.42
CA PHE A 735 -10.19 -19.11 -12.66
C PHE A 735 -10.56 -18.32 -13.92
N SER A 736 -10.82 -17.01 -13.81
CA SER A 736 -11.16 -16.19 -14.98
C SER A 736 -10.04 -16.17 -16.02
N GLY A 737 -10.38 -15.82 -17.25
CA GLY A 737 -9.41 -15.73 -18.35
C GLY A 737 -8.82 -17.06 -18.81
N GLY A 738 -9.55 -18.19 -18.61
CA GLY A 738 -9.18 -19.51 -19.11
C GLY A 738 -8.23 -20.31 -18.21
N LEU A 739 -7.94 -19.85 -16.99
CA LEU A 739 -7.05 -20.53 -16.07
C LEU A 739 -7.53 -21.94 -15.70
N GLY A 740 -8.85 -22.15 -15.55
CA GLY A 740 -9.41 -23.48 -15.28
C GLY A 740 -9.12 -24.49 -16.38
N PHE A 741 -9.18 -24.06 -17.64
CA PHE A 741 -8.79 -24.92 -18.77
C PHE A 741 -7.28 -25.21 -18.74
N ASP A 742 -6.47 -24.20 -18.43
CA ASP A 742 -5.01 -24.37 -18.36
C ASP A 742 -4.65 -25.41 -17.28
N ILE A 743 -5.25 -25.35 -16.11
CA ILE A 743 -5.05 -26.31 -15.01
C ILE A 743 -5.48 -27.72 -15.46
N ALA A 744 -6.67 -27.83 -16.05
CA ALA A 744 -7.22 -29.13 -16.44
C ALA A 744 -6.35 -29.86 -17.48
N TYR A 745 -5.97 -29.20 -18.61
CA TYR A 745 -5.16 -29.86 -19.61
C TYR A 745 -3.74 -30.18 -19.15
N GLN A 746 -3.15 -29.30 -18.29
CA GLN A 746 -1.81 -29.50 -17.73
C GLN A 746 -1.80 -30.70 -16.78
N GLY A 747 -2.79 -30.77 -15.88
CA GLY A 747 -2.94 -31.91 -14.99
C GLY A 747 -3.10 -33.22 -15.73
N VAL A 748 -3.97 -33.28 -16.77
CA VAL A 748 -4.12 -34.44 -17.62
C VAL A 748 -2.83 -34.80 -18.35
N LEU A 749 -2.10 -33.81 -18.87
CA LEU A 749 -0.82 -34.03 -19.57
C LEU A 749 0.21 -34.70 -18.65
N ILE A 750 0.41 -34.18 -17.46
CA ILE A 750 1.37 -34.72 -16.47
C ILE A 750 0.93 -36.12 -16.05
N THR A 751 -0.37 -36.36 -15.81
CA THR A 751 -0.94 -37.68 -15.52
C THR A 751 -0.56 -38.70 -16.61
N VAL A 752 -0.81 -38.37 -17.87
CA VAL A 752 -0.55 -39.29 -19.01
C VAL A 752 0.95 -39.60 -19.09
N ILE A 753 1.81 -38.60 -18.98
CA ILE A 753 3.26 -38.77 -18.98
C ILE A 753 3.70 -39.70 -17.84
N THR A 754 3.19 -39.49 -16.63
CA THR A 754 3.52 -40.28 -15.44
C THR A 754 3.05 -41.73 -15.57
N LEU A 755 1.83 -41.95 -16.05
CA LEU A 755 1.30 -43.31 -16.30
C LEU A 755 2.09 -44.06 -17.34
N ILE A 756 2.50 -43.39 -18.43
CA ILE A 756 3.39 -43.98 -19.46
C ILE A 756 4.73 -44.36 -18.82
N SER A 757 5.30 -43.49 -17.98
CA SER A 757 6.57 -43.80 -17.31
C SER A 757 6.43 -44.99 -16.36
N TYR A 758 5.35 -45.08 -15.60
CA TYR A 758 5.06 -46.24 -14.75
C TYR A 758 4.99 -47.56 -15.59
N LEU A 759 4.26 -47.53 -16.71
CA LEU A 759 4.13 -48.72 -17.59
C LEU A 759 5.46 -49.11 -18.17
N ILE A 760 6.30 -48.17 -18.59
CA ILE A 760 7.63 -48.46 -19.10
C ILE A 760 8.50 -49.10 -18.01
N GLY A 761 8.52 -48.51 -16.76
CA GLY A 761 9.25 -49.08 -15.64
C GLY A 761 8.83 -50.50 -15.32
N HIS A 762 7.52 -50.75 -15.28
CA HIS A 762 6.96 -52.08 -15.08
C HIS A 762 7.39 -53.07 -16.20
N CYS A 763 7.31 -52.63 -17.45
CA CYS A 763 7.75 -53.46 -18.57
C CYS A 763 9.26 -53.76 -18.56
N MET A 764 10.09 -52.82 -18.05
CA MET A 764 11.53 -53.06 -17.90
C MET A 764 11.81 -54.03 -16.75
N GLU A 765 11.05 -54.00 -15.68
CA GLU A 765 11.12 -54.95 -14.56
C GLU A 765 10.75 -56.40 -15.01
N VAL A 766 9.67 -56.53 -15.75
CA VAL A 766 9.14 -57.84 -16.16
C VAL A 766 9.82 -58.37 -17.42
N GLY A 767 10.36 -57.51 -18.29
CA GLY A 767 11.02 -57.83 -19.51
C GLY A 767 10.10 -58.05 -20.75
N TYR A 768 8.77 -57.88 -20.58
CA TYR A 768 7.78 -57.92 -21.65
C TYR A 768 6.60 -56.99 -21.35
N PHE A 769 5.75 -56.74 -22.34
CA PHE A 769 4.59 -55.90 -22.13
C PHE A 769 3.47 -56.67 -21.40
N GLU A 770 3.19 -56.23 -20.17
CA GLU A 770 2.07 -56.69 -19.37
C GLU A 770 1.40 -55.51 -18.67
N MET A 771 0.10 -55.63 -18.43
CA MET A 771 -0.56 -54.62 -17.60
C MET A 771 -0.26 -54.86 -16.11
N PRO A 772 0.22 -53.87 -15.37
CA PRO A 772 0.58 -54.07 -13.96
C PRO A 772 -0.62 -54.44 -13.10
N ARG A 773 -0.40 -55.29 -12.12
CA ARG A 773 -1.36 -55.64 -11.07
C ARG A 773 -0.72 -55.50 -9.71
N GLY A 774 -1.31 -54.70 -8.83
CA GLY A 774 -0.76 -54.43 -7.53
C GLY A 774 0.40 -53.42 -7.54
N VAL A 775 1.52 -53.72 -6.93
CA VAL A 775 2.70 -52.84 -6.81
C VAL A 775 3.81 -53.30 -7.74
N SER A 776 4.33 -52.39 -8.61
CA SER A 776 5.58 -52.57 -9.36
C SER A 776 6.61 -51.56 -8.81
N PRO A 777 7.65 -52.03 -8.14
CA PRO A 777 8.66 -51.13 -7.53
C PRO A 777 9.37 -50.25 -8.55
N ASP A 778 9.80 -50.82 -9.71
CA ASP A 778 10.45 -50.05 -10.77
C ASP A 778 9.46 -49.08 -11.44
N GLY A 779 8.22 -49.55 -11.69
CA GLY A 779 7.18 -48.68 -12.20
C GLY A 779 6.90 -47.48 -11.28
N MET A 780 6.79 -47.71 -9.98
CA MET A 780 6.57 -46.70 -8.99
C MET A 780 7.74 -45.72 -8.87
N THR A 781 8.98 -46.21 -8.92
CA THR A 781 10.19 -45.39 -8.85
C THR A 781 10.28 -44.49 -10.10
N MET A 782 10.05 -45.01 -11.28
CA MET A 782 10.03 -44.25 -12.53
C MET A 782 8.89 -43.24 -12.58
N ALA A 783 7.69 -43.56 -12.07
CA ALA A 783 6.57 -42.65 -12.00
C ALA A 783 6.89 -41.48 -11.04
N PHE A 784 7.44 -41.74 -9.86
CA PHE A 784 7.86 -40.71 -8.91
C PHE A 784 8.91 -39.78 -9.52
N LEU A 785 9.96 -40.31 -10.13
CA LEU A 785 11.01 -39.53 -10.80
C LEU A 785 10.41 -38.65 -11.91
N THR A 786 9.58 -39.23 -12.77
CA THR A 786 8.99 -38.53 -13.90
C THR A 786 8.04 -37.45 -13.46
N MET A 787 7.16 -37.71 -12.48
CA MET A 787 6.22 -36.73 -11.96
C MET A 787 6.97 -35.55 -11.31
N SER A 788 7.93 -35.82 -10.44
CA SER A 788 8.76 -34.79 -9.82
C SER A 788 9.50 -33.93 -10.85
N MET A 789 10.05 -34.54 -11.92
CA MET A 789 10.72 -33.80 -12.99
C MET A 789 9.73 -33.00 -13.85
N CYS A 790 8.55 -33.56 -14.14
CA CYS A 790 7.49 -32.83 -14.84
C CYS A 790 7.13 -31.52 -14.11
N GLU A 791 6.95 -31.55 -12.80
CA GLU A 791 6.61 -30.39 -11.98
C GLU A 791 7.71 -29.37 -11.96
N ILE A 792 8.97 -29.81 -11.76
CA ILE A 792 10.12 -28.93 -11.85
C ILE A 792 10.16 -28.21 -13.20
N PHE A 793 10.02 -28.91 -14.33
CA PHE A 793 10.00 -28.31 -15.66
C PHE A 793 8.78 -27.48 -15.92
N HIS A 794 7.60 -27.90 -15.44
CA HIS A 794 6.35 -27.17 -15.55
C HIS A 794 6.39 -25.82 -14.82
N SER A 795 7.11 -25.71 -13.70
CA SER A 795 7.31 -24.46 -13.00
C SER A 795 7.89 -23.35 -13.90
N PHE A 796 8.77 -23.71 -14.84
CA PHE A 796 9.27 -22.77 -15.85
C PHE A 796 8.20 -22.35 -16.85
N ASN A 797 7.32 -23.26 -17.25
CA ASN A 797 6.18 -22.93 -18.11
C ASN A 797 5.25 -21.91 -17.43
N MET A 798 5.10 -21.99 -16.12
CA MET A 798 4.22 -21.12 -15.32
C MET A 798 4.78 -19.73 -15.07
N ARG A 799 6.02 -19.40 -15.45
CA ARG A 799 6.58 -18.04 -15.38
C ARG A 799 5.75 -17.01 -16.13
N SER A 800 5.07 -17.42 -17.19
CA SER A 800 4.06 -16.60 -17.87
C SER A 800 2.88 -17.50 -18.33
N GLN A 801 1.67 -17.02 -18.14
CA GLN A 801 0.47 -17.73 -18.56
C GLN A 801 0.29 -17.75 -20.08
N ARG A 802 0.71 -16.69 -20.77
CA ARG A 802 0.46 -16.53 -22.23
C ARG A 802 1.72 -16.40 -23.06
N ARG A 803 2.80 -15.84 -22.53
CA ARG A 803 4.06 -15.68 -23.28
C ARG A 803 4.86 -16.96 -23.28
N SER A 804 5.66 -17.16 -24.32
CA SER A 804 6.59 -18.27 -24.39
C SER A 804 7.72 -18.09 -23.38
N VAL A 805 8.07 -19.18 -22.68
CA VAL A 805 9.19 -19.19 -21.72
C VAL A 805 10.51 -18.80 -22.40
N PHE A 806 10.67 -19.12 -23.69
CA PHE A 806 11.86 -18.80 -24.47
C PHE A 806 12.01 -17.33 -24.84
N THR A 807 10.93 -16.53 -24.72
CA THR A 807 10.92 -15.08 -25.00
C THR A 807 11.08 -14.22 -23.76
N LEU A 808 11.08 -14.81 -22.58
CA LEU A 808 11.23 -14.08 -21.33
C LEU A 808 12.71 -13.66 -21.10
N ARG A 809 12.95 -12.36 -21.12
CA ARG A 809 14.32 -11.78 -21.00
C ARG A 809 14.89 -11.74 -19.57
N GLY A 810 14.16 -12.19 -18.57
CA GLY A 810 14.59 -12.13 -17.15
C GLY A 810 14.83 -13.51 -16.58
N HIS A 811 15.86 -13.67 -15.75
CA HIS A 811 16.08 -14.89 -14.97
C HIS A 811 15.50 -14.71 -13.56
N ASN A 812 14.65 -15.64 -13.12
CA ASN A 812 14.22 -15.75 -11.73
C ASN A 812 15.24 -16.64 -11.00
N ARG A 813 16.22 -16.02 -10.33
CA ARG A 813 17.28 -16.74 -9.62
C ARG A 813 16.73 -17.63 -8.49
N VAL A 814 15.63 -17.21 -7.87
CA VAL A 814 14.97 -17.99 -6.80
C VAL A 814 14.34 -19.25 -7.38
N LEU A 815 13.73 -19.17 -8.56
CA LEU A 815 13.17 -20.34 -9.24
C LEU A 815 14.27 -21.34 -9.65
N TRP A 816 15.40 -20.84 -10.14
CA TRP A 816 16.55 -21.70 -10.44
C TRP A 816 17.10 -22.39 -9.19
N ALA A 817 17.18 -21.66 -8.07
CA ALA A 817 17.60 -22.23 -6.77
C ALA A 817 16.61 -23.28 -6.26
N ALA A 818 15.31 -22.98 -6.36
CA ALA A 818 14.23 -23.91 -5.99
C ALA A 818 14.30 -25.19 -6.83
N MET A 819 14.43 -25.06 -8.15
CA MET A 819 14.59 -26.19 -9.07
C MET A 819 15.81 -27.05 -8.72
N LEU A 820 16.97 -26.41 -8.51
CA LEU A 820 18.20 -27.14 -8.18
C LEU A 820 18.06 -27.84 -6.83
N GLY A 821 17.44 -27.17 -5.85
CA GLY A 821 17.18 -27.75 -4.54
C GLY A 821 16.24 -28.95 -4.62
N SER A 822 15.12 -28.83 -5.36
CA SER A 822 14.17 -29.94 -5.58
C SER A 822 14.83 -31.10 -6.33
N LEU A 823 15.64 -30.82 -7.36
CA LEU A 823 16.38 -31.83 -8.10
C LEU A 823 17.36 -32.60 -7.21
N VAL A 824 18.15 -31.89 -6.40
CA VAL A 824 19.11 -32.51 -5.47
C VAL A 824 18.36 -33.37 -4.45
N LEU A 825 17.29 -32.87 -3.84
CA LEU A 825 16.53 -33.63 -2.85
C LEU A 825 15.87 -34.87 -3.46
N THR A 826 15.28 -34.76 -4.64
CA THR A 826 14.70 -35.90 -5.37
C THR A 826 15.77 -36.95 -5.69
N THR A 827 16.95 -36.51 -6.15
CA THR A 827 18.09 -37.43 -6.43
C THR A 827 18.57 -38.10 -5.13
N VAL A 828 18.68 -37.37 -4.02
CA VAL A 828 19.07 -37.95 -2.72
C VAL A 828 18.12 -39.04 -2.28
N VAL A 829 16.80 -38.82 -2.44
CA VAL A 829 15.77 -39.80 -2.03
C VAL A 829 15.83 -41.07 -2.90
N LEU A 830 16.18 -40.92 -4.17
CA LEU A 830 16.28 -42.07 -5.09
C LEU A 830 17.60 -42.83 -5.02
N GLU A 831 18.73 -42.12 -4.81
CA GLU A 831 20.08 -42.68 -4.99
C GLU A 831 20.76 -43.04 -3.67
N VAL A 832 20.32 -42.52 -2.53
CA VAL A 832 20.90 -42.87 -1.23
C VAL A 832 20.24 -44.15 -0.69
N PRO A 833 20.93 -45.29 -0.66
CA PRO A 833 20.31 -46.63 -0.47
C PRO A 833 19.43 -46.73 0.79
N PRO A 834 19.83 -46.23 1.99
CA PRO A 834 18.96 -46.33 3.17
C PRO A 834 17.69 -45.49 3.06
N ILE A 835 17.75 -44.36 2.31
CA ILE A 835 16.60 -43.48 2.08
C ILE A 835 15.70 -44.08 1.01
N ALA A 836 16.25 -44.48 -0.13
CA ALA A 836 15.52 -45.12 -1.20
C ALA A 836 14.76 -46.36 -0.73
N ALA A 837 15.41 -47.22 0.05
CA ALA A 837 14.77 -48.40 0.63
C ALA A 837 13.65 -48.02 1.61
N ALA A 838 13.82 -46.93 2.39
CA ALA A 838 12.80 -46.45 3.29
C ALA A 838 11.55 -45.92 2.56
N PHE A 839 11.74 -45.32 1.37
CA PHE A 839 10.64 -44.89 0.50
C PHE A 839 10.09 -46.03 -0.39
N GLY A 840 10.69 -47.25 -0.33
CA GLY A 840 10.29 -48.39 -1.17
C GLY A 840 10.68 -48.23 -2.63
N PHE A 841 11.73 -47.44 -2.92
CA PHE A 841 12.27 -47.27 -4.29
C PHE A 841 13.34 -48.30 -4.60
N THR A 842 13.41 -48.65 -5.87
CA THR A 842 14.46 -49.50 -6.46
C THR A 842 15.58 -48.62 -7.02
N PRO A 843 16.81 -49.10 -7.10
CA PRO A 843 17.89 -48.39 -7.74
C PRO A 843 17.58 -48.08 -9.20
N VAL A 844 17.74 -46.83 -9.62
CA VAL A 844 17.41 -46.39 -11.00
C VAL A 844 18.64 -46.48 -11.88
N GLY A 845 18.53 -47.21 -12.99
CA GLY A 845 19.58 -47.27 -14.00
C GLY A 845 19.65 -46.00 -14.87
N TRP A 846 20.79 -45.79 -15.54
CA TRP A 846 20.94 -44.64 -16.44
C TRP A 846 19.92 -44.59 -17.58
N ALA A 847 19.49 -45.75 -18.08
CA ALA A 847 18.48 -45.85 -19.14
C ALA A 847 17.09 -45.40 -18.61
N GLU A 848 16.71 -45.85 -17.44
CA GLU A 848 15.45 -45.49 -16.77
C GLU A 848 15.42 -44.01 -16.44
N TYR A 849 16.52 -43.48 -15.89
CA TYR A 849 16.66 -42.05 -15.59
C TYR A 849 16.55 -41.20 -16.87
N GLY A 850 17.21 -41.65 -17.96
CA GLY A 850 17.15 -40.99 -19.25
C GLY A 850 15.74 -40.99 -19.87
N ILE A 851 15.01 -42.07 -19.74
CA ILE A 851 13.61 -42.21 -20.23
C ILE A 851 12.69 -41.31 -19.41
N ALA A 852 12.78 -41.34 -18.09
CA ALA A 852 12.00 -40.50 -17.18
C ALA A 852 12.21 -39.01 -17.47
N LEU A 853 13.46 -38.61 -17.66
CA LEU A 853 13.81 -37.21 -17.98
C LEU A 853 13.30 -36.82 -19.37
N ALA A 854 13.43 -37.68 -20.39
CA ALA A 854 12.95 -37.40 -21.73
C ALA A 854 11.41 -37.23 -21.76
N LEU A 855 10.68 -38.08 -21.01
CA LEU A 855 9.23 -37.98 -20.87
C LEU A 855 8.84 -36.66 -20.13
N ALA A 856 9.54 -36.35 -19.05
CA ALA A 856 9.24 -35.14 -18.27
C ALA A 856 9.47 -33.84 -19.06
N VAL A 857 10.50 -33.79 -19.90
CA VAL A 857 10.80 -32.60 -20.74
C VAL A 857 9.66 -32.34 -21.75
N LEU A 858 8.85 -33.35 -22.16
CA LEU A 858 7.74 -33.16 -23.07
C LEU A 858 6.69 -32.17 -22.56
N VAL A 859 6.61 -31.92 -21.24
CA VAL A 859 5.68 -30.96 -20.69
C VAL A 859 5.95 -29.54 -21.23
N ILE A 860 7.22 -29.20 -21.55
CA ILE A 860 7.59 -27.88 -22.06
C ILE A 860 7.03 -27.65 -23.48
N PRO A 861 7.37 -28.43 -24.51
CA PRO A 861 6.89 -28.19 -25.88
C PRO A 861 5.37 -28.30 -26.02
N VAL A 862 4.71 -29.20 -25.28
CA VAL A 862 3.25 -29.34 -25.34
C VAL A 862 2.56 -28.07 -24.75
N VAL A 863 2.99 -27.59 -23.60
CA VAL A 863 2.45 -26.36 -23.01
C VAL A 863 2.75 -25.14 -23.89
N GLU A 864 3.94 -25.04 -24.47
CA GLU A 864 4.30 -23.97 -25.40
C GLU A 864 3.46 -23.98 -26.68
N LEU A 865 3.14 -25.18 -27.20
CA LEU A 865 2.23 -25.34 -28.36
C LEU A 865 0.81 -24.82 -28.03
N VAL A 866 0.29 -25.20 -26.86
CA VAL A 866 -1.03 -24.71 -26.42
C VAL A 866 -1.03 -23.20 -26.26
N LYS A 867 -0.01 -22.62 -25.61
CA LYS A 867 0.16 -21.16 -25.49
C LYS A 867 0.24 -20.48 -26.87
N PHE A 868 0.93 -21.09 -27.82
CA PHE A 868 1.01 -20.58 -29.18
C PHE A 868 -0.37 -20.55 -29.86
N ILE A 869 -1.17 -21.58 -29.71
CA ILE A 869 -2.52 -21.66 -30.26
C ILE A 869 -3.42 -20.63 -29.58
N GLN A 870 -3.35 -20.49 -28.26
CA GLN A 870 -4.11 -19.48 -27.50
C GLN A 870 -3.77 -18.07 -27.93
N ARG A 871 -2.48 -17.74 -28.13
CA ARG A 871 -2.04 -16.43 -28.65
C ARG A 871 -2.57 -16.14 -30.06
N ARG A 872 -2.67 -17.14 -30.93
CA ARG A 872 -3.25 -16.98 -32.28
C ARG A 872 -4.76 -16.73 -32.26
N ARG A 873 -5.47 -17.34 -31.31
CA ARG A 873 -6.92 -17.14 -31.16
C ARG A 873 -7.28 -15.79 -30.52
N ALA A 874 -6.37 -15.21 -29.74
CA ALA A 874 -6.56 -13.92 -29.06
C ALA A 874 -6.20 -12.70 -29.94
N ARG A 875 -5.50 -12.91 -31.06
CA ARG A 875 -5.26 -11.91 -32.11
C ARG A 875 -6.40 -11.93 -33.12
#